data_0dcc8308bd1e3c4a7d4de1fbfe83c04f
#
_entry.id   0dcc8308bd1e3c4a7d4de1fbfe83c04f
#
_cell.length_a   1.000
_cell.length_b   1.000
_cell.length_c   1.000
_cell.angle_alpha   90.00
_cell.angle_beta   90.00
_cell.angle_gamma   90.00
#
_symmetry.space_group_name_H-M   'P 1'
#
loop_
_entity.id
_entity.type
_entity.pdbx_description
1 polymer ?
#
loop_
_entity_poly.entity_id
_entity_poly.type
_entity_poly.pdbx_seq_one_letter_code
_entity_poly.pdbx_strand_id
1 'polypeptide(L)'
;MKRVFYHVFFPALCLTAYPLTAAEMLPTPYLPVQTTTMPDDLLSNSDYTNHWDWVKETWEKGYSTFSIKDKKYIANQEITLINPAFSKQVVTLLNESYSYNNTLNSVQLNIGDGIYDAAGSEAVNTTVKGEYTNSKGNIETGVLQLNGDGKAFHTLVENNGALTMNGDSQAYDTVVKAGGRQTVGGRAYAQANLIDGGIQVLSVTSTALAEDTIVQNGGQQIIYNGTAKNSHIGANSYQLASGLALDTYLYNGAFQQVFSGKGEEFVADRNTTVYAGARQTITSGISENAQVYGTQVITGVDGQWSDGDWVSDSNSNVRVNGQQAKDATIHAGGLQRIQTGNADGTQVYGTQLVNGQKGGWVGGSWVEQSGWTGGIRANATNTTVHAGGLQQLAWYGEASNTVIDGGRQEVLALGHISNTTLRNGGSSLIAYGGYSTGTLTVEDGSLTMEGGSVHDWTGNLGKGAWAASADLQGPSSVLYLKHNADTAESVTTIKALTHNGVVNFSAPEGRDAGQFNRLELTTLEGTGTFVMNTNLSGGIGDFLNVSDAVTGQFKVTVHDSGSELRSRAATPYHLIYANGSGADTFAMTNGSVDLGAYKYYLVHGADSDKDNWYLSPQANTPEPEPGPDPEPGPGPSPEPNPEPGVKPDLSESAKAVIAMANVTPTLWDAELSTLRTRLGEIRQMRDYEEGAWGKYISSRYRVSTEHVAYRQDVNGVMLGGDKRFDLENSALIMGSMASYTRADLDSSSTNGKADSYGIGLYTTWLHNSGYYIDGVLKANYFRTENNPYFNGGRTHAKDNTVGGGASVEIGKHIALETWFVEPYLQASWFIGDQTHYELDSGMSVKADAARSLKGETGLTFGKNVTLVDGTLLQPYARVAVRHEFMKNNDVVINHTEKFKNDLSGTSGKYGLGMTAKLNDRWSAWGEVSYEKGQHIETPYSGQLGIRYSF
;
A
#
# COMPACT_ATOMS: atom_id res chain seq x y z
N MET A 1 -18.47 25.47 21.92
CA MET A 1 -17.56 26.38 21.19
C MET A 1 -16.14 26.13 21.65
N LYS A 2 -15.39 25.44 20.85
CA LYS A 2 -13.95 25.51 20.56
C LYS A 2 -13.57 24.22 19.82
N ARG A 3 -13.40 24.36 18.52
CA ARG A 3 -12.84 23.33 17.62
C ARG A 3 -11.35 23.19 17.97
N VAL A 4 -10.91 21.99 18.23
CA VAL A 4 -9.50 21.62 18.24
C VAL A 4 -9.24 20.87 16.93
N PHE A 5 -8.40 21.48 16.09
CA PHE A 5 -7.88 20.91 14.87
C PHE A 5 -6.92 19.77 15.22
N TYR A 6 -7.21 18.57 14.77
CA TYR A 6 -6.21 17.50 14.64
C TYR A 6 -5.46 17.73 13.33
N HIS A 7 -4.19 18.06 13.42
CA HIS A 7 -3.27 17.98 12.31
C HIS A 7 -2.99 16.50 12.02
N VAL A 8 -3.59 15.99 10.96
CA VAL A 8 -3.13 14.76 10.30
C VAL A 8 -1.91 15.17 9.47
N PHE A 9 -0.73 14.76 9.89
CA PHE A 9 0.46 14.76 9.06
C PHE A 9 0.26 13.72 7.96
N PHE A 10 -0.15 14.15 6.77
CA PHE A 10 0.17 13.44 5.54
C PHE A 10 1.65 13.69 5.25
N PRO A 11 2.47 12.67 5.00
CA PRO A 11 3.74 12.90 4.35
C PRO A 11 3.40 13.43 2.96
N ALA A 12 3.75 14.68 2.70
CA ALA A 12 3.77 15.24 1.37
C ALA A 12 4.71 14.35 0.54
N LEU A 13 4.12 13.51 -0.34
CA LEU A 13 4.84 13.05 -1.51
C LEU A 13 5.32 14.32 -2.21
N CYS A 14 6.61 14.59 -2.13
CA CYS A 14 7.28 15.44 -3.09
C CYS A 14 7.14 14.75 -4.45
N LEU A 15 6.03 14.99 -5.13
CA LEU A 15 6.03 15.04 -6.58
C LEU A 15 6.99 16.17 -6.91
N THR A 16 8.26 15.81 -7.13
CA THR A 16 9.11 16.61 -7.99
C THR A 16 8.41 16.58 -9.34
N ALA A 17 7.57 17.60 -9.58
CA ALA A 17 7.19 17.92 -10.93
C ALA A 17 8.52 18.14 -11.67
N TYR A 18 8.96 17.12 -12.40
CA TYR A 18 9.88 17.38 -13.50
C TYR A 18 9.15 18.43 -14.34
N PRO A 19 9.82 19.55 -14.65
CA PRO A 19 9.22 20.50 -15.56
C PRO A 19 8.81 19.68 -16.78
N LEU A 20 7.54 19.77 -17.18
CA LEU A 20 7.13 19.42 -18.53
C LEU A 20 8.12 20.19 -19.42
N THR A 21 9.13 19.46 -19.93
CA THR A 21 10.02 20.03 -20.94
C THR A 21 9.10 20.55 -22.01
N ALA A 22 9.22 21.83 -22.30
CA ALA A 22 8.54 22.46 -23.41
C ALA A 22 8.61 21.47 -24.58
N ALA A 23 7.47 21.16 -25.21
CA ALA A 23 7.42 20.24 -26.34
C ALA A 23 8.58 20.64 -27.25
N GLU A 24 9.59 19.75 -27.37
CA GLU A 24 10.77 20.10 -28.16
C GLU A 24 10.27 20.43 -29.55
N MET A 25 10.66 21.58 -30.02
CA MET A 25 10.23 22.10 -31.32
C MET A 25 11.12 21.50 -32.40
N LEU A 26 10.52 21.15 -33.52
CA LEU A 26 11.25 20.78 -34.74
C LEU A 26 12.30 21.84 -35.00
N PRO A 27 13.57 21.50 -35.31
CA PRO A 27 14.58 22.47 -35.64
C PRO A 27 14.11 23.41 -36.75
N THR A 28 14.46 24.68 -36.64
CA THR A 28 14.14 25.63 -37.71
C THR A 28 14.89 25.17 -38.96
N PRO A 29 14.19 24.93 -40.10
CA PRO A 29 14.87 24.52 -41.32
C PRO A 29 15.92 25.58 -41.73
N TYR A 30 17.12 25.14 -42.10
CA TYR A 30 18.05 25.99 -42.80
C TYR A 30 17.45 26.21 -44.19
N LEU A 31 16.87 27.39 -44.43
CA LEU A 31 16.45 27.81 -45.75
C LEU A 31 17.67 28.35 -46.43
N PRO A 32 18.13 27.73 -47.54
CA PRO A 32 19.25 28.22 -48.30
C PRO A 32 18.98 29.66 -48.73
N VAL A 33 19.92 30.54 -48.50
CA VAL A 33 19.87 31.88 -49.03
C VAL A 33 20.09 31.72 -50.54
N GLN A 34 19.01 31.86 -51.32
CA GLN A 34 19.14 31.86 -52.79
C GLN A 34 20.00 33.06 -53.21
N THR A 35 21.24 32.79 -53.63
CA THR A 35 22.04 33.80 -54.29
C THR A 35 21.49 34.02 -55.69
N THR A 36 20.92 35.19 -55.94
CA THR A 36 20.31 35.55 -57.23
C THR A 36 21.29 35.83 -58.30
N THR A 37 22.57 35.88 -57.94
CA THR A 37 23.66 36.26 -58.86
C THR A 37 24.66 35.11 -59.03
N MET A 38 25.04 34.84 -60.23
CA MET A 38 26.16 33.97 -60.57
C MET A 38 27.44 34.51 -59.92
N PRO A 39 28.36 33.71 -59.40
CA PRO A 39 29.60 34.17 -58.80
C PRO A 39 30.41 35.06 -59.82
N ASP A 40 30.93 36.12 -59.30
CA ASP A 40 31.67 37.08 -60.14
C ASP A 40 32.91 36.46 -60.81
N ASP A 41 33.51 35.42 -60.24
CA ASP A 41 34.62 34.64 -60.79
C ASP A 41 34.23 33.87 -62.03
N LEU A 42 32.99 33.35 -62.11
CA LEU A 42 32.45 32.66 -63.27
C LEU A 42 32.05 33.68 -64.38
N LEU A 43 31.53 34.88 -64.00
CA LEU A 43 31.14 35.92 -64.91
C LEU A 43 32.41 36.67 -65.53
N SER A 44 33.48 36.75 -64.74
CA SER A 44 34.69 37.41 -65.09
C SER A 44 35.69 36.52 -65.83
N ASN A 45 35.52 35.22 -65.81
CA ASN A 45 36.44 34.28 -66.42
C ASN A 45 36.06 34.07 -67.92
N SER A 46 36.89 34.56 -68.85
CA SER A 46 36.69 34.42 -70.31
C SER A 46 36.66 32.98 -70.82
N ASP A 47 37.03 32.01 -69.98
CA ASP A 47 37.01 30.57 -70.32
C ASP A 47 35.63 29.99 -70.22
N TYR A 48 34.64 30.62 -69.51
CA TYR A 48 33.29 30.17 -69.41
C TYR A 48 32.30 30.93 -70.28
N THR A 49 31.44 30.19 -71.03
CA THR A 49 30.51 30.84 -72.00
C THR A 49 29.08 30.27 -71.77
N ASN A 50 28.05 31.19 -71.89
CA ASN A 50 26.65 30.77 -71.79
C ASN A 50 26.24 30.10 -73.10
N HIS A 51 25.59 28.92 -72.96
CA HIS A 51 25.24 28.11 -74.10
C HIS A 51 23.73 27.90 -74.28
N TRP A 52 22.87 28.68 -73.55
CA TRP A 52 21.45 28.52 -73.64
C TRP A 52 20.81 28.67 -74.98
N ASP A 53 21.20 29.69 -75.71
CA ASP A 53 20.69 29.92 -77.05
C ASP A 53 21.00 28.76 -78.02
N TRP A 54 22.20 28.22 -77.94
CA TRP A 54 22.58 27.02 -78.69
C TRP A 54 21.78 25.77 -78.26
N VAL A 55 21.48 25.57 -77.01
CA VAL A 55 20.63 24.51 -76.56
C VAL A 55 19.24 24.64 -77.16
N LYS A 56 18.65 25.83 -77.07
CA LYS A 56 17.34 26.13 -77.62
C LYS A 56 17.27 25.85 -79.13
N GLU A 57 18.22 26.41 -79.92
CA GLU A 57 18.30 26.20 -81.38
C GLU A 57 18.46 24.71 -81.74
N THR A 58 19.20 23.94 -80.94
CA THR A 58 19.42 22.51 -81.17
C THR A 58 18.11 21.70 -80.89
N TRP A 59 17.34 22.05 -79.88
CA TRP A 59 16.00 21.43 -79.59
C TRP A 59 14.99 21.81 -80.67
N GLU A 60 14.97 23.03 -81.14
CA GLU A 60 14.12 23.49 -82.29
C GLU A 60 14.42 22.76 -83.61
N LYS A 61 15.66 22.35 -83.77
CA LYS A 61 16.08 21.52 -84.94
C LYS A 61 15.73 20.05 -84.84
N GLY A 62 15.12 19.62 -83.68
CA GLY A 62 14.60 18.28 -83.58
C GLY A 62 15.46 17.28 -82.83
N TYR A 63 16.52 17.74 -82.15
CA TYR A 63 17.33 16.87 -81.29
C TYR A 63 16.71 16.78 -79.89
N SER A 64 16.65 15.55 -79.30
CA SER A 64 16.10 15.34 -77.94
C SER A 64 17.17 15.32 -76.85
N THR A 65 18.41 15.05 -77.19
CA THR A 65 19.53 14.94 -76.27
C THR A 65 20.82 15.54 -76.81
N PHE A 66 21.59 16.26 -75.98
CA PHE A 66 22.95 16.74 -76.33
C PHE A 66 23.75 16.98 -75.04
N SER A 67 25.07 17.09 -75.25
CA SER A 67 26.00 17.28 -74.12
C SER A 67 26.75 18.60 -74.32
N ILE A 68 26.90 19.35 -73.22
CA ILE A 68 27.72 20.53 -73.08
C ILE A 68 28.98 20.15 -72.31
N LYS A 69 30.18 20.48 -72.86
CA LYS A 69 31.43 20.07 -72.27
C LYS A 69 32.36 21.27 -72.16
N ASP A 70 33.37 21.14 -71.31
CA ASP A 70 34.51 21.99 -71.26
C ASP A 70 34.19 23.50 -70.96
N LYS A 71 33.94 23.79 -69.66
CA LYS A 71 33.82 25.13 -69.13
C LYS A 71 32.67 25.97 -69.74
N LYS A 72 31.50 25.38 -69.86
CA LYS A 72 30.35 26.09 -70.35
C LYS A 72 29.24 26.17 -69.29
N TYR A 73 28.37 27.14 -69.38
CA TYR A 73 27.26 27.25 -68.41
C TYR A 73 25.89 27.55 -69.08
N ILE A 74 24.83 27.29 -68.29
CA ILE A 74 23.49 27.76 -68.59
C ILE A 74 23.01 28.49 -67.37
N ALA A 75 22.54 29.72 -67.58
CA ALA A 75 22.14 30.51 -66.37
C ALA A 75 20.87 31.34 -66.67
N ASN A 76 20.10 31.57 -65.58
CA ASN A 76 18.93 32.46 -65.50
C ASN A 76 17.82 32.11 -66.55
N GLN A 77 17.57 30.83 -66.77
CA GLN A 77 16.60 30.38 -67.78
C GLN A 77 15.46 29.58 -67.18
N GLU A 78 14.26 29.71 -67.71
CA GLU A 78 13.22 28.72 -67.59
C GLU A 78 13.33 27.76 -68.79
N ILE A 79 13.81 26.53 -68.54
CA ILE A 79 14.04 25.51 -69.55
C ILE A 79 12.77 24.68 -69.60
N THR A 80 11.99 24.85 -70.69
CA THR A 80 10.72 24.16 -70.90
C THR A 80 10.79 23.20 -72.08
N LEU A 81 9.88 22.22 -72.14
CA LEU A 81 9.75 21.32 -73.26
C LEU A 81 9.42 22.13 -74.52
N ILE A 82 10.34 22.21 -75.48
CA ILE A 82 10.18 22.99 -76.70
C ILE A 82 9.51 22.18 -77.81
N ASN A 83 9.82 20.88 -77.95
CA ASN A 83 9.30 20.04 -78.99
C ASN A 83 8.38 18.96 -78.40
N PRO A 84 7.05 19.08 -78.53
CA PRO A 84 6.10 18.12 -78.00
C PRO A 84 6.12 16.73 -78.61
N ALA A 85 6.84 16.55 -79.71
CA ALA A 85 7.01 15.24 -80.35
C ALA A 85 7.89 14.29 -79.54
N PHE A 86 8.68 14.84 -78.59
CA PHE A 86 9.50 14.05 -77.70
C PHE A 86 8.90 13.96 -76.32
N SER A 87 8.90 12.78 -75.76
CA SER A 87 8.45 12.57 -74.38
C SER A 87 9.41 13.15 -73.35
N LYS A 88 10.61 13.43 -73.72
CA LYS A 88 11.65 14.01 -72.86
C LYS A 88 12.73 14.71 -73.66
N GLN A 89 13.12 15.91 -73.30
CA GLN A 89 14.31 16.59 -73.79
C GLN A 89 15.39 16.60 -72.71
N VAL A 90 16.65 16.29 -73.06
CA VAL A 90 17.76 16.08 -72.13
C VAL A 90 18.94 16.94 -72.48
N VAL A 91 19.47 17.68 -71.48
CA VAL A 91 20.76 18.35 -71.53
C VAL A 91 21.73 17.66 -70.57
N THR A 92 22.95 17.40 -71.01
CA THR A 92 24.00 16.84 -70.15
C THR A 92 25.15 17.79 -70.05
N LEU A 93 25.56 18.15 -68.79
CA LEU A 93 26.71 18.99 -68.50
C LEU A 93 27.90 18.12 -68.08
N LEU A 94 29.06 18.31 -68.71
CA LEU A 94 30.27 17.51 -68.42
C LEU A 94 31.48 18.46 -68.23
N ASN A 95 32.52 18.00 -67.55
CA ASN A 95 33.83 18.67 -67.43
C ASN A 95 33.74 20.14 -67.01
N GLU A 96 33.59 20.42 -65.77
CA GLU A 96 33.54 21.77 -65.19
C GLU A 96 32.47 22.69 -65.85
N SER A 97 31.30 22.08 -66.23
CA SER A 97 30.20 22.85 -66.83
C SER A 97 29.11 23.08 -65.74
N TYR A 98 28.45 24.23 -65.75
CA TYR A 98 27.62 24.74 -64.69
C TYR A 98 26.20 25.03 -65.11
N SER A 99 25.22 24.77 -64.26
CA SER A 99 23.84 25.26 -64.32
C SER A 99 23.57 26.22 -63.17
N TYR A 100 23.14 27.45 -63.50
CA TYR A 100 23.00 28.50 -62.50
C TYR A 100 21.62 29.18 -62.58
N ASN A 101 20.86 29.28 -61.45
CA ASN A 101 19.55 29.94 -61.39
C ASN A 101 18.58 29.50 -62.46
N ASN A 102 18.53 28.23 -62.79
CA ASN A 102 17.65 27.74 -63.85
C ASN A 102 16.39 27.05 -63.27
N THR A 103 15.26 27.17 -63.98
CA THR A 103 14.05 26.42 -63.71
C THR A 103 13.91 25.31 -64.77
N LEU A 104 13.83 24.05 -64.34
CA LEU A 104 13.61 22.89 -65.21
C LEU A 104 12.14 22.56 -65.18
N ASN A 105 11.39 22.83 -66.26
CA ASN A 105 9.98 22.56 -66.36
C ASN A 105 9.73 21.43 -67.37
N SER A 106 9.46 20.23 -66.88
CA SER A 106 9.20 19.04 -67.68
C SER A 106 10.32 18.61 -68.66
N VAL A 107 11.57 18.97 -68.31
CA VAL A 107 12.81 18.61 -69.05
C VAL A 107 13.80 17.91 -68.10
N GLN A 108 14.81 17.23 -68.65
CA GLN A 108 15.88 16.62 -67.90
C GLN A 108 17.21 17.36 -68.08
N LEU A 109 17.85 17.72 -67.00
CA LEU A 109 19.21 18.15 -66.92
C LEU A 109 20.06 17.07 -66.23
N ASN A 110 21.12 16.59 -66.90
CA ASN A 110 22.09 15.69 -66.29
C ASN A 110 23.33 16.45 -65.92
N ILE A 111 23.83 16.21 -64.71
CA ILE A 111 25.14 16.65 -64.26
C ILE A 111 26.01 15.39 -64.14
N GLY A 112 26.97 15.27 -65.13
CA GLY A 112 27.72 14.02 -65.33
C GLY A 112 26.91 12.96 -66.13
N ASP A 113 27.63 12.04 -66.77
CA ASP A 113 27.00 10.97 -67.59
C ASP A 113 27.13 9.56 -66.98
N GLY A 114 27.84 9.41 -65.86
CA GLY A 114 28.09 8.10 -65.18
C GLY A 114 29.19 7.26 -65.83
N ILE A 115 29.75 7.70 -66.97
CA ILE A 115 30.79 7.01 -67.74
C ILE A 115 32.10 7.77 -67.70
N TYR A 116 32.02 9.14 -67.72
CA TYR A 116 33.16 10.06 -67.68
C TYR A 116 33.13 10.87 -66.40
N ASP A 117 34.33 11.28 -65.95
CA ASP A 117 34.44 12.13 -64.76
C ASP A 117 33.59 13.38 -64.88
N ALA A 118 32.63 13.52 -64.04
CA ALA A 118 31.85 14.76 -63.89
C ALA A 118 32.62 15.82 -63.06
N ALA A 119 33.88 15.63 -62.85
CA ALA A 119 34.71 16.47 -62.02
C ALA A 119 34.48 17.97 -62.26
N GLY A 120 34.02 18.66 -61.20
CA GLY A 120 33.71 20.10 -61.18
C GLY A 120 32.39 20.52 -61.88
N SER A 121 31.48 19.61 -62.27
CA SER A 121 30.18 20.00 -62.84
C SER A 121 29.12 20.17 -61.76
N GLU A 122 28.45 21.30 -61.73
CA GLU A 122 27.55 21.68 -60.65
C GLU A 122 26.24 22.28 -61.15
N ALA A 123 25.14 22.04 -60.42
CA ALA A 123 23.89 22.76 -60.53
C ALA A 123 23.65 23.61 -59.29
N VAL A 124 23.46 24.89 -59.43
CA VAL A 124 23.29 25.84 -58.30
C VAL A 124 21.98 26.61 -58.46
N ASN A 125 21.24 26.79 -57.38
CA ASN A 125 19.93 27.46 -57.31
C ASN A 125 18.96 26.94 -58.39
N THR A 126 18.79 25.65 -58.51
CA THR A 126 17.94 25.02 -59.54
C THR A 126 16.53 24.71 -59.02
N THR A 127 15.51 25.22 -59.67
CA THR A 127 14.13 24.82 -59.45
C THR A 127 13.73 23.70 -60.42
N VAL A 128 13.18 22.58 -59.92
CA VAL A 128 12.77 21.43 -60.72
C VAL A 128 11.27 21.20 -60.54
N LYS A 129 10.50 21.35 -61.60
CA LYS A 129 9.03 21.14 -61.63
C LYS A 129 8.58 20.46 -62.90
N GLY A 130 7.38 19.86 -62.87
CA GLY A 130 6.74 19.26 -64.05
C GLY A 130 5.30 19.75 -64.18
N GLU A 131 5.13 20.76 -65.06
CA GLU A 131 3.82 21.40 -65.28
C GLU A 131 3.27 21.15 -66.71
N TYR A 132 4.10 20.64 -67.60
CA TYR A 132 3.72 20.38 -68.97
C TYR A 132 2.88 19.07 -69.06
N THR A 133 1.68 19.17 -69.65
CA THR A 133 0.82 18.03 -69.98
C THR A 133 0.99 17.61 -71.44
N ASN A 134 1.43 16.40 -71.65
CA ASN A 134 1.65 15.88 -73.03
C ASN A 134 0.31 15.61 -73.73
N SER A 135 0.38 15.27 -75.04
CA SER A 135 -0.78 14.99 -75.87
C SER A 135 -1.66 13.80 -75.43
N LYS A 136 -1.19 12.99 -74.48
CA LYS A 136 -1.92 11.87 -73.85
C LYS A 136 -2.55 12.27 -72.52
N GLY A 137 -2.45 13.51 -72.10
CA GLY A 137 -3.00 13.98 -70.84
C GLY A 137 -2.10 13.69 -69.63
N ASN A 138 -0.89 13.17 -69.79
CA ASN A 138 0.06 12.96 -68.70
C ASN A 138 0.91 14.19 -68.40
N ILE A 139 1.16 14.50 -67.17
CA ILE A 139 2.10 15.53 -66.73
C ILE A 139 3.50 14.95 -66.82
N GLU A 140 4.37 15.62 -67.61
CA GLU A 140 5.77 15.21 -67.78
C GLU A 140 6.59 15.71 -66.58
N THR A 141 7.48 14.85 -66.08
CA THR A 141 8.34 15.15 -64.93
C THR A 141 9.57 15.98 -65.35
N GLY A 142 9.78 17.09 -64.67
CA GLY A 142 11.10 17.80 -64.70
C GLY A 142 12.15 17.02 -63.89
N VAL A 143 13.34 16.82 -64.39
CA VAL A 143 14.36 16.01 -63.75
C VAL A 143 15.69 16.73 -63.68
N LEU A 144 16.26 16.88 -62.51
CA LEU A 144 17.69 17.13 -62.28
C LEU A 144 18.35 15.79 -61.90
N GLN A 145 19.24 15.30 -62.77
CA GLN A 145 19.90 14.01 -62.53
C GLN A 145 21.40 14.25 -62.28
N LEU A 146 21.87 13.84 -61.12
CA LEU A 146 23.31 13.88 -60.77
C LEU A 146 23.90 12.47 -60.95
N ASN A 147 25.01 12.40 -61.69
CA ASN A 147 25.73 11.16 -61.93
C ASN A 147 27.23 11.33 -61.59
N GLY A 148 27.95 10.24 -61.30
CA GLY A 148 29.37 10.29 -60.94
C GLY A 148 29.62 11.26 -59.76
N ASP A 149 30.52 12.23 -59.90
CA ASP A 149 30.85 13.24 -58.91
C ASP A 149 30.07 14.55 -59.04
N GLY A 150 28.96 14.54 -59.82
CA GLY A 150 28.12 15.73 -60.03
C GLY A 150 27.52 16.29 -58.74
N LYS A 151 27.50 17.65 -58.62
CA LYS A 151 26.99 18.29 -57.39
C LYS A 151 25.75 19.14 -57.67
N ALA A 152 24.91 19.28 -56.67
CA ALA A 152 23.81 20.28 -56.65
C ALA A 152 23.80 21.03 -55.34
N PHE A 153 23.56 22.33 -55.41
CA PHE A 153 23.45 23.25 -54.28
C PHE A 153 22.12 24.05 -54.39
N HIS A 154 21.41 24.20 -53.26
CA HIS A 154 20.20 25.01 -53.16
C HIS A 154 19.15 24.62 -54.19
N THR A 155 18.80 23.34 -54.25
CA THR A 155 17.80 22.83 -55.24
C THR A 155 16.40 22.86 -54.64
N LEU A 156 15.43 23.45 -55.37
CA LEU A 156 14.02 23.41 -55.08
C LEU A 156 13.37 22.39 -56.00
N VAL A 157 12.69 21.36 -55.45
CA VAL A 157 11.96 20.32 -56.17
C VAL A 157 10.49 20.38 -55.78
N GLU A 158 9.62 20.69 -56.76
CA GLU A 158 8.21 20.90 -56.50
C GLU A 158 7.36 20.42 -57.71
N ASN A 159 6.01 20.35 -57.56
CA ASN A 159 5.06 20.18 -58.68
C ASN A 159 5.49 19.09 -59.65
N ASN A 160 5.59 17.83 -59.22
CA ASN A 160 6.02 16.70 -60.04
C ASN A 160 7.47 16.78 -60.60
N GLY A 161 8.34 17.55 -59.93
CA GLY A 161 9.78 17.57 -60.22
C GLY A 161 10.52 16.42 -59.50
N ALA A 162 11.68 16.05 -60.08
CA ALA A 162 12.53 15.01 -59.47
C ALA A 162 14.00 15.41 -59.46
N LEU A 163 14.65 15.25 -58.30
CA LEU A 163 16.14 15.24 -58.15
C LEU A 163 16.54 13.76 -58.01
N THR A 164 17.32 13.24 -58.94
CA THR A 164 17.82 11.87 -58.92
C THR A 164 19.34 11.85 -58.83
N MET A 165 19.88 11.16 -57.86
CA MET A 165 21.30 11.10 -57.57
C MET A 165 21.83 9.68 -57.72
N ASN A 166 22.95 9.51 -58.44
CA ASN A 166 23.60 8.22 -58.65
C ASN A 166 25.13 8.36 -58.58
N GLY A 167 25.84 7.25 -58.41
CA GLY A 167 27.30 7.25 -58.26
C GLY A 167 27.75 7.87 -56.95
N ASP A 168 28.75 8.70 -56.96
CA ASP A 168 29.31 9.45 -55.82
C ASP A 168 28.82 10.92 -55.77
N SER A 169 27.66 11.19 -56.41
CA SER A 169 27.08 12.52 -56.52
C SER A 169 26.65 13.11 -55.18
N GLN A 170 26.65 14.47 -55.11
CA GLN A 170 26.36 15.16 -53.85
C GLN A 170 25.27 16.20 -54.05
N ALA A 171 24.36 16.34 -53.09
CA ALA A 171 23.36 17.42 -53.06
C ALA A 171 23.34 18.07 -51.66
N TYR A 172 23.31 19.40 -51.67
CA TYR A 172 23.30 20.20 -50.45
C TYR A 172 22.12 21.18 -50.48
N ASP A 173 21.52 21.40 -49.30
CA ASP A 173 20.43 22.35 -49.09
C ASP A 173 19.24 22.14 -50.07
N THR A 174 18.79 20.91 -50.23
CA THR A 174 17.66 20.56 -51.11
C THR A 174 16.32 20.77 -50.42
N VAL A 175 15.42 21.51 -51.02
CA VAL A 175 14.02 21.65 -50.58
C VAL A 175 13.10 20.83 -51.50
N VAL A 176 12.38 19.88 -50.96
CA VAL A 176 11.44 19.04 -51.71
C VAL A 176 10.02 19.31 -51.22
N LYS A 177 9.24 20.04 -52.00
CA LYS A 177 7.86 20.41 -51.68
C LYS A 177 6.87 19.34 -52.13
N ALA A 178 5.60 19.54 -51.83
CA ALA A 178 4.50 18.64 -52.23
C ALA A 178 4.55 18.36 -53.73
N GLY A 179 4.41 17.07 -54.13
CA GLY A 179 4.54 16.58 -55.49
C GLY A 179 6.00 16.42 -56.00
N GLY A 180 7.00 16.96 -55.27
CA GLY A 180 8.41 16.78 -55.58
C GLY A 180 9.00 15.49 -55.01
N ARG A 181 10.06 14.98 -55.66
CA ARG A 181 10.74 13.75 -55.23
C ARG A 181 12.26 13.90 -55.29
N GLN A 182 12.96 13.58 -54.26
CA GLN A 182 14.43 13.40 -54.23
C GLN A 182 14.71 11.87 -54.13
N THR A 183 15.57 11.35 -54.99
CA THR A 183 16.04 9.98 -54.97
C THR A 183 17.55 9.96 -54.79
N VAL A 184 18.01 9.38 -53.72
CA VAL A 184 19.45 9.25 -53.40
C VAL A 184 19.86 7.79 -53.61
N GLY A 185 20.65 7.55 -54.64
CA GLY A 185 21.06 6.21 -55.08
C GLY A 185 22.58 6.08 -55.20
N GLY A 186 23.08 4.88 -55.45
CA GLY A 186 24.54 4.65 -55.53
C GLY A 186 25.24 4.88 -54.18
N ARG A 187 26.35 5.58 -54.20
CA ARG A 187 27.07 6.12 -53.04
C ARG A 187 26.82 7.64 -52.87
N ALA A 188 25.67 8.10 -53.38
CA ALA A 188 25.35 9.52 -53.35
C ALA A 188 25.12 10.02 -51.93
N TYR A 189 25.45 11.29 -51.72
CA TYR A 189 25.36 11.99 -50.47
C TYR A 189 24.42 13.19 -50.55
N ALA A 190 23.40 13.22 -49.70
CA ALA A 190 22.47 14.33 -49.59
C ALA A 190 22.48 14.91 -48.18
N GLN A 191 22.78 16.24 -48.06
CA GLN A 191 22.89 16.90 -46.75
C GLN A 191 22.00 18.14 -46.66
N ALA A 192 21.53 18.44 -45.44
CA ALA A 192 20.70 19.59 -45.11
C ALA A 192 19.42 19.65 -45.96
N ASN A 193 18.71 18.55 -46.03
CA ASN A 193 17.48 18.43 -46.86
C ASN A 193 16.25 18.89 -46.08
N LEU A 194 15.38 19.66 -46.73
CA LEU A 194 14.03 19.98 -46.22
C LEU A 194 12.99 19.28 -47.09
N ILE A 195 12.32 18.26 -46.54
CA ILE A 195 11.24 17.55 -47.21
C ILE A 195 9.90 18.15 -46.74
N ASP A 196 9.42 19.15 -47.44
CA ASP A 196 8.23 19.95 -47.10
C ASP A 196 7.02 19.50 -47.89
N GLY A 197 6.39 18.44 -47.42
CA GLY A 197 5.27 17.76 -48.10
C GLY A 197 5.67 16.88 -49.30
N GLY A 198 6.97 16.81 -49.66
CA GLY A 198 7.51 15.98 -50.72
C GLY A 198 8.01 14.63 -50.27
N ILE A 199 8.76 13.91 -51.13
CA ILE A 199 9.25 12.56 -50.84
C ILE A 199 10.76 12.50 -51.10
N GLN A 200 11.51 12.02 -50.07
CA GLN A 200 12.92 11.62 -50.22
C GLN A 200 12.99 10.09 -50.17
N VAL A 201 13.72 9.49 -51.10
CA VAL A 201 13.91 8.02 -51.16
C VAL A 201 15.39 7.69 -51.24
N LEU A 202 15.86 6.84 -50.36
CA LEU A 202 17.18 6.22 -50.40
C LEU A 202 17.01 4.86 -51.09
N SER A 203 17.72 4.60 -52.17
CA SER A 203 17.46 3.52 -53.12
C SER A 203 17.81 2.12 -52.57
N VAL A 204 17.07 1.12 -53.07
CA VAL A 204 17.16 -0.28 -52.66
C VAL A 204 18.51 -0.96 -52.96
N THR A 205 19.29 -0.47 -53.94
CA THR A 205 20.49 -1.16 -54.43
C THR A 205 21.82 -0.55 -54.04
N SER A 206 21.85 0.46 -53.10
CA SER A 206 23.00 1.30 -52.90
C SER A 206 23.32 1.63 -51.42
N THR A 207 24.51 2.15 -51.19
CA THR A 207 24.98 2.68 -49.92
C THR A 207 24.78 4.21 -49.82
N ALA A 208 23.62 4.68 -50.25
CA ALA A 208 23.25 6.09 -50.20
C ALA A 208 23.20 6.62 -48.74
N LEU A 209 23.62 7.89 -48.61
CA LEU A 209 23.58 8.59 -47.30
C LEU A 209 22.80 9.90 -47.42
N ALA A 210 21.78 10.05 -46.58
CA ALA A 210 21.13 11.35 -46.35
C ALA A 210 21.42 11.79 -44.89
N GLU A 211 21.93 13.00 -44.73
CA GLU A 211 22.28 13.54 -43.41
C GLU A 211 21.56 14.89 -43.20
N ASP A 212 21.23 15.19 -41.92
CA ASP A 212 20.59 16.45 -41.51
C ASP A 212 19.28 16.73 -42.27
N THR A 213 18.40 15.74 -42.38
CA THR A 213 17.11 15.86 -43.10
C THR A 213 15.98 16.29 -42.16
N ILE A 214 15.26 17.35 -42.51
CA ILE A 214 14.03 17.77 -41.86
C ILE A 214 12.85 17.34 -42.75
N VAL A 215 11.89 16.62 -42.19
CA VAL A 215 10.67 16.15 -42.88
C VAL A 215 9.45 16.76 -42.18
N GLN A 216 8.68 17.56 -42.90
CA GLN A 216 7.52 18.26 -42.34
C GLN A 216 6.34 18.35 -43.30
N ASN A 217 5.18 18.85 -42.85
CA ASN A 217 3.97 19.13 -43.63
C ASN A 217 3.49 17.96 -44.49
N GLY A 218 3.55 16.74 -43.92
CA GLY A 218 3.14 15.51 -44.64
C GLY A 218 4.23 14.93 -45.55
N GLY A 219 5.46 15.41 -45.41
CA GLY A 219 6.62 14.87 -46.12
C GLY A 219 6.95 13.45 -45.73
N GLN A 220 7.65 12.75 -46.63
CA GLN A 220 8.03 11.34 -46.44
C GLN A 220 9.52 11.11 -46.71
N GLN A 221 10.17 10.38 -45.77
CA GLN A 221 11.53 9.86 -45.97
C GLN A 221 11.47 8.33 -46.01
N ILE A 222 11.86 7.73 -47.14
CA ILE A 222 11.79 6.28 -47.34
C ILE A 222 13.21 5.74 -47.51
N ILE A 223 13.67 4.94 -46.55
CA ILE A 223 15.00 4.35 -46.53
C ILE A 223 14.89 2.87 -46.90
N TYR A 224 15.10 2.53 -48.16
CA TYR A 224 15.06 1.12 -48.57
C TYR A 224 16.38 0.39 -48.27
N ASN A 225 17.54 0.99 -48.53
CA ASN A 225 18.85 0.33 -48.38
C ASN A 225 20.00 1.27 -48.09
N GLY A 226 19.79 2.51 -47.90
CA GLY A 226 20.81 3.51 -47.53
C GLY A 226 20.83 3.75 -46.02
N THR A 227 21.48 4.83 -45.67
CA THR A 227 21.51 5.36 -44.31
C THR A 227 20.90 6.75 -44.27
N ALA A 228 19.92 7.00 -43.43
CA ALA A 228 19.52 8.34 -43.08
C ALA A 228 20.03 8.63 -41.67
N LYS A 229 20.80 9.72 -41.52
CA LYS A 229 21.40 10.11 -40.26
C LYS A 229 20.94 11.51 -39.86
N ASN A 230 20.69 11.69 -38.56
CA ASN A 230 20.22 12.94 -37.99
C ASN A 230 18.96 13.47 -38.70
N SER A 231 17.92 12.61 -38.79
CA SER A 231 16.65 12.98 -39.41
C SER A 231 15.66 13.51 -38.37
N HIS A 232 15.01 14.63 -38.66
CA HIS A 232 14.01 15.29 -37.82
C HIS A 232 12.64 15.19 -38.49
N ILE A 233 11.74 14.35 -37.94
CA ILE A 233 10.44 14.07 -38.52
C ILE A 233 9.37 14.85 -37.78
N GLY A 234 8.75 15.80 -38.42
CA GLY A 234 7.74 16.68 -37.86
C GLY A 234 6.32 16.14 -37.96
N ALA A 235 5.36 16.93 -37.49
CA ALA A 235 3.94 16.56 -37.43
C ALA A 235 3.39 16.11 -38.77
N ASN A 236 2.54 15.06 -38.76
CA ASN A 236 1.92 14.45 -39.94
C ASN A 236 2.91 13.91 -41.01
N SER A 237 4.16 13.79 -40.67
CA SER A 237 5.24 13.33 -41.55
C SER A 237 5.69 11.93 -41.18
N TYR A 238 6.29 11.23 -42.14
CA TYR A 238 6.52 9.80 -42.08
C TYR A 238 7.94 9.43 -42.45
N GLN A 239 8.57 8.50 -41.68
CA GLN A 239 9.81 7.83 -42.07
C GLN A 239 9.58 6.31 -42.14
N LEU A 240 9.96 5.70 -43.27
CA LEU A 240 10.08 4.24 -43.36
C LEU A 240 11.54 3.84 -43.28
N ALA A 241 11.90 3.10 -42.24
CA ALA A 241 13.23 2.56 -42.04
C ALA A 241 13.27 1.09 -42.45
N SER A 242 13.66 0.80 -43.71
CA SER A 242 13.98 -0.54 -44.22
C SER A 242 15.49 -0.70 -44.47
N GLY A 243 16.21 0.39 -44.66
CA GLY A 243 17.65 0.53 -44.48
C GLY A 243 17.96 0.99 -43.05
N LEU A 244 19.08 1.72 -42.86
CA LEU A 244 19.46 2.21 -41.54
C LEU A 244 18.98 3.64 -41.28
N ALA A 245 18.12 3.83 -40.32
CA ALA A 245 17.81 5.09 -39.66
C ALA A 245 18.74 5.26 -38.46
N LEU A 246 19.52 6.33 -38.41
CA LEU A 246 20.49 6.61 -37.36
C LEU A 246 20.24 8.02 -36.78
N ASP A 247 20.16 8.12 -35.47
CA ASP A 247 19.93 9.38 -34.76
C ASP A 247 18.68 10.12 -35.28
N THR A 248 17.51 9.44 -35.31
CA THR A 248 16.24 10.00 -35.76
C THR A 248 15.48 10.65 -34.60
N TYR A 249 14.87 11.80 -34.83
CA TYR A 249 14.05 12.56 -33.89
C TYR A 249 12.62 12.65 -34.39
N LEU A 250 11.66 12.03 -33.67
CA LEU A 250 10.24 12.02 -34.00
C LEU A 250 9.52 13.02 -33.11
N TYR A 251 9.02 14.10 -33.68
CA TYR A 251 8.30 15.15 -32.96
C TYR A 251 6.80 14.86 -32.89
N ASN A 252 6.07 15.59 -32.05
CA ASN A 252 4.63 15.39 -31.87
C ASN A 252 3.89 15.25 -33.20
N GLY A 253 3.12 14.15 -33.37
CA GLY A 253 2.39 13.82 -34.60
C GLY A 253 3.25 13.17 -35.69
N ALA A 254 4.56 12.98 -35.46
CA ALA A 254 5.43 12.24 -36.39
C ALA A 254 5.24 10.73 -36.26
N PHE A 255 5.52 10.03 -37.34
CA PHE A 255 5.45 8.57 -37.38
C PHE A 255 6.68 7.96 -38.05
N GLN A 256 7.25 6.91 -37.44
CA GLN A 256 8.29 6.06 -38.03
C GLN A 256 7.81 4.61 -38.05
N GLN A 257 8.01 3.94 -39.19
CA GLN A 257 7.87 2.50 -39.29
C GLN A 257 9.24 1.85 -39.52
N VAL A 258 9.61 0.94 -38.64
CA VAL A 258 10.81 0.11 -38.76
C VAL A 258 10.37 -1.21 -39.43
N PHE A 259 10.88 -1.44 -40.64
CA PHE A 259 10.54 -2.60 -41.44
C PHE A 259 11.76 -3.10 -42.21
N SER A 260 12.39 -4.16 -41.77
CA SER A 260 13.55 -4.73 -42.47
C SER A 260 13.16 -5.69 -43.54
N GLY A 261 13.51 -5.39 -44.79
CA GLY A 261 13.48 -6.31 -45.91
C GLY A 261 14.68 -7.26 -46.01
N LYS A 262 15.69 -7.10 -45.15
CA LYS A 262 16.98 -7.81 -45.20
C LYS A 262 17.13 -8.99 -44.25
N GLY A 263 16.09 -9.31 -43.48
CA GLY A 263 16.07 -10.39 -42.49
C GLY A 263 15.88 -9.87 -41.06
N GLU A 264 15.62 -10.81 -40.16
CA GLU A 264 15.16 -10.57 -38.80
C GLU A 264 16.24 -9.95 -37.88
N GLU A 265 17.52 -10.19 -38.15
CA GLU A 265 18.64 -9.68 -37.35
C GLU A 265 19.19 -8.34 -37.82
N PHE A 266 18.54 -7.72 -38.82
CA PHE A 266 19.04 -6.46 -39.36
C PHE A 266 18.61 -5.27 -38.48
N VAL A 267 19.56 -4.51 -37.99
CA VAL A 267 19.31 -3.25 -37.28
C VAL A 267 18.89 -2.20 -38.30
N ALA A 268 17.59 -1.93 -38.37
CA ALA A 268 16.98 -0.96 -39.28
C ALA A 268 16.87 0.44 -38.64
N ASP A 269 16.99 0.53 -37.32
CA ASP A 269 16.87 1.78 -36.58
C ASP A 269 17.82 1.79 -35.38
N ARG A 270 18.48 2.92 -35.14
CA ARG A 270 19.37 3.11 -33.97
C ARG A 270 19.30 4.56 -33.44
N ASN A 271 19.24 4.63 -32.11
CA ASN A 271 19.23 5.91 -31.36
C ASN A 271 18.04 6.83 -31.71
N THR A 272 16.90 6.28 -32.05
CA THR A 272 15.73 7.10 -32.32
C THR A 272 15.15 7.69 -31.03
N THR A 273 14.90 9.00 -31.03
CA THR A 273 14.17 9.69 -29.97
C THR A 273 12.70 9.89 -30.39
N VAL A 274 11.78 9.27 -29.67
CA VAL A 274 10.34 9.37 -29.88
C VAL A 274 9.76 10.33 -28.86
N TYR A 275 9.57 11.59 -29.24
CA TYR A 275 9.03 12.62 -28.32
C TYR A 275 7.53 12.41 -28.04
N ALA A 276 7.01 13.10 -27.02
CA ALA A 276 5.61 13.01 -26.64
C ALA A 276 4.68 13.30 -27.82
N GLY A 277 3.68 12.41 -28.04
CA GLY A 277 2.75 12.46 -29.18
C GLY A 277 3.28 11.92 -30.49
N ALA A 278 4.58 11.56 -30.57
CA ALA A 278 5.14 10.83 -31.72
C ALA A 278 5.01 9.32 -31.54
N ARG A 279 5.18 8.61 -32.68
CA ARG A 279 4.96 7.17 -32.72
C ARG A 279 6.03 6.45 -33.55
N GLN A 280 6.52 5.33 -33.01
CA GLN A 280 7.39 4.39 -33.70
C GLN A 280 6.72 3.03 -33.73
N THR A 281 6.66 2.35 -34.86
CA THR A 281 6.19 0.98 -34.97
C THR A 281 7.29 0.09 -35.54
N ILE A 282 7.58 -1.02 -34.87
CA ILE A 282 8.57 -2.02 -35.32
C ILE A 282 7.77 -3.21 -35.82
N THR A 283 7.70 -3.38 -37.14
CA THR A 283 6.99 -4.48 -37.77
C THR A 283 7.90 -5.60 -38.26
N SER A 284 9.19 -5.32 -38.43
CA SER A 284 10.24 -6.29 -38.73
C SER A 284 11.61 -5.65 -38.49
N GLY A 285 12.64 -6.45 -38.14
CA GLY A 285 13.98 -5.94 -37.85
C GLY A 285 14.14 -5.39 -36.45
N ILE A 286 15.23 -4.73 -36.18
CA ILE A 286 15.66 -4.28 -34.86
C ILE A 286 15.71 -2.77 -34.79
N SER A 287 15.13 -2.20 -33.71
CA SER A 287 15.38 -0.83 -33.25
C SER A 287 16.24 -0.90 -31.97
N GLU A 288 17.40 -0.26 -31.97
CA GLU A 288 18.34 -0.24 -30.87
C GLU A 288 18.40 1.13 -30.18
N ASN A 289 18.52 1.16 -28.85
CA ASN A 289 18.74 2.36 -28.04
C ASN A 289 17.67 3.47 -28.19
N ALA A 290 16.42 3.10 -28.47
CA ALA A 290 15.35 4.09 -28.62
C ALA A 290 15.07 4.82 -27.30
N GLN A 291 14.91 6.16 -27.36
CA GLN A 291 14.51 7.01 -26.24
C GLN A 291 13.04 7.38 -26.40
N VAL A 292 12.16 6.75 -25.63
CA VAL A 292 10.71 6.78 -25.83
C VAL A 292 10.01 7.66 -24.80
N TYR A 293 9.66 8.87 -25.18
CA TYR A 293 8.76 9.79 -24.45
C TYR A 293 7.33 9.74 -25.02
N GLY A 294 7.14 9.24 -26.24
CA GLY A 294 5.88 9.01 -26.92
C GLY A 294 5.46 7.55 -26.89
N THR A 295 5.11 6.99 -28.05
CA THR A 295 4.66 5.60 -28.15
C THR A 295 5.53 4.77 -29.07
N GLN A 296 6.02 3.64 -28.59
CA GLN A 296 6.69 2.60 -29.38
C GLN A 296 5.81 1.34 -29.39
N VAL A 297 5.55 0.76 -30.57
CA VAL A 297 4.80 -0.49 -30.73
C VAL A 297 5.67 -1.53 -31.41
N ILE A 298 5.74 -2.71 -30.82
CA ILE A 298 6.43 -3.88 -31.37
C ILE A 298 5.33 -4.86 -31.80
N THR A 299 5.16 -5.04 -33.12
CA THR A 299 4.10 -5.86 -33.68
C THR A 299 4.50 -6.47 -35.02
N GLY A 300 4.27 -7.76 -35.21
CA GLY A 300 4.47 -8.44 -36.50
C GLY A 300 3.28 -8.33 -37.42
N VAL A 301 2.31 -7.48 -37.13
CA VAL A 301 1.09 -7.31 -37.91
C VAL A 301 1.16 -5.99 -38.66
N ASP A 302 1.03 -6.04 -39.98
CA ASP A 302 0.88 -4.84 -40.82
C ASP A 302 -0.44 -4.14 -40.46
N GLY A 303 -0.47 -2.83 -40.44
CA GLY A 303 -1.64 -2.06 -40.06
C GLY A 303 -1.39 -0.56 -40.18
N GLN A 304 -2.32 0.22 -39.70
CA GLN A 304 -2.25 1.68 -39.67
C GLN A 304 -2.65 2.24 -38.31
N TRP A 305 -2.22 3.44 -38.04
CA TRP A 305 -2.65 4.15 -36.85
C TRP A 305 -4.04 4.77 -37.05
N SER A 306 -4.99 4.45 -36.18
CA SER A 306 -6.30 5.07 -36.11
C SER A 306 -6.64 5.42 -34.66
N ASP A 307 -7.10 6.63 -34.43
CA ASP A 307 -7.55 7.15 -33.12
C ASP A 307 -6.58 6.90 -31.95
N GLY A 308 -5.27 6.85 -32.24
CA GLY A 308 -4.24 6.64 -31.23
C GLY A 308 -3.78 5.21 -31.04
N ASP A 309 -4.41 4.23 -31.68
CA ASP A 309 -4.05 2.82 -31.63
C ASP A 309 -3.57 2.29 -33.00
N TRP A 310 -2.68 1.27 -32.95
CA TRP A 310 -2.30 0.52 -34.14
C TRP A 310 -3.42 -0.45 -34.52
N VAL A 311 -4.06 -0.21 -35.62
CA VAL A 311 -5.13 -1.08 -36.17
C VAL A 311 -4.52 -1.97 -37.23
N SER A 312 -4.53 -3.29 -37.00
CA SER A 312 -4.03 -4.27 -37.96
C SER A 312 -4.94 -4.38 -39.16
N ASP A 313 -4.35 -4.52 -40.34
CA ASP A 313 -5.08 -4.83 -41.56
C ASP A 313 -5.65 -6.27 -41.45
N SER A 314 -6.95 -6.43 -41.72
CA SER A 314 -7.68 -7.69 -41.58
C SER A 314 -7.17 -8.83 -42.45
N ASN A 315 -6.29 -8.55 -43.43
CA ASN A 315 -5.72 -9.51 -44.38
C ASN A 315 -4.19 -9.65 -44.25
N SER A 316 -3.55 -9.07 -43.26
CA SER A 316 -2.10 -9.12 -43.16
C SER A 316 -1.61 -10.41 -42.50
N ASN A 317 -0.49 -10.96 -43.01
CA ASN A 317 0.18 -12.11 -42.40
C ASN A 317 0.85 -11.66 -41.12
N VAL A 318 0.60 -12.36 -39.98
CA VAL A 318 1.30 -12.12 -38.76
C VAL A 318 2.74 -12.67 -38.85
N ARG A 319 3.72 -11.80 -38.69
CA ARG A 319 5.12 -12.19 -38.57
C ARG A 319 5.38 -12.45 -37.08
N VAL A 320 5.59 -13.70 -36.71
CA VAL A 320 5.70 -14.12 -35.30
C VAL A 320 7.10 -13.88 -34.74
N ASN A 321 8.12 -13.76 -35.61
CA ASN A 321 9.52 -13.62 -35.20
C ASN A 321 10.16 -12.50 -36.03
N GLY A 322 11.07 -11.74 -35.44
CA GLY A 322 11.92 -10.80 -36.16
C GLY A 322 11.68 -9.32 -35.94
N GLN A 323 10.66 -8.95 -35.15
CA GLN A 323 10.51 -7.59 -34.67
C GLN A 323 11.09 -7.47 -33.25
N GLN A 324 12.06 -6.59 -33.06
CA GLN A 324 12.75 -6.45 -31.79
C GLN A 324 13.08 -5.00 -31.44
N ALA A 325 12.85 -4.61 -30.19
CA ALA A 325 13.46 -3.44 -29.57
C ALA A 325 14.58 -3.90 -28.63
N LYS A 326 15.77 -3.32 -28.76
CA LYS A 326 16.89 -3.58 -27.86
C LYS A 326 17.30 -2.31 -27.14
N ASP A 327 17.57 -2.46 -25.84
CA ASP A 327 18.14 -1.42 -24.99
C ASP A 327 17.34 -0.10 -25.02
N ALA A 328 16.01 -0.21 -25.21
CA ALA A 328 15.15 0.95 -25.21
C ALA A 328 15.00 1.56 -23.82
N THR A 329 14.92 2.89 -23.73
CA THR A 329 14.56 3.60 -22.50
C THR A 329 13.18 4.22 -22.63
N ILE A 330 12.24 3.77 -21.80
CA ILE A 330 10.87 4.30 -21.77
C ILE A 330 10.80 5.34 -20.66
N HIS A 331 10.80 6.59 -21.02
CA HIS A 331 10.79 7.72 -20.10
C HIS A 331 9.40 7.91 -19.45
N ALA A 332 9.35 8.71 -18.39
CA ALA A 332 8.08 9.02 -17.72
C ALA A 332 7.07 9.62 -18.72
N GLY A 333 5.85 9.04 -18.77
CA GLY A 333 4.83 9.37 -19.75
C GLY A 333 4.96 8.65 -21.11
N GLY A 334 6.09 8.00 -21.39
CA GLY A 334 6.28 7.15 -22.57
C GLY A 334 5.60 5.80 -22.44
N LEU A 335 5.22 5.22 -23.59
CA LEU A 335 4.56 3.93 -23.69
C LEU A 335 5.29 3.01 -24.66
N GLN A 336 5.72 1.85 -24.22
CA GLN A 336 6.11 0.73 -25.08
C GLN A 336 5.02 -0.35 -25.04
N ARG A 337 4.51 -0.75 -26.19
CA ARG A 337 3.51 -1.82 -26.32
C ARG A 337 4.08 -2.96 -27.14
N ILE A 338 4.17 -4.14 -26.56
CA ILE A 338 4.61 -5.36 -27.21
C ILE A 338 3.39 -6.23 -27.46
N GLN A 339 3.00 -6.40 -28.73
CA GLN A 339 1.86 -7.21 -29.14
C GLN A 339 2.31 -8.58 -29.70
N THR A 340 3.45 -8.57 -30.39
CA THR A 340 4.18 -9.76 -30.87
C THR A 340 5.66 -9.40 -30.92
N GLY A 341 6.56 -10.39 -30.83
CA GLY A 341 8.01 -10.12 -30.88
C GLY A 341 8.62 -9.86 -29.50
N ASN A 342 9.75 -9.19 -29.47
CA ASN A 342 10.60 -9.10 -28.27
C ASN A 342 11.06 -7.67 -27.96
N ALA A 343 11.06 -7.31 -26.69
CA ALA A 343 11.82 -6.19 -26.15
C ALA A 343 12.87 -6.73 -25.19
N ASP A 344 14.13 -6.39 -25.44
CA ASP A 344 15.28 -6.86 -24.67
C ASP A 344 16.08 -5.69 -24.08
N GLY A 345 16.49 -5.79 -22.83
CA GLY A 345 17.30 -4.78 -22.14
C GLY A 345 16.56 -3.48 -21.82
N THR A 346 15.23 -3.45 -21.85
CA THR A 346 14.44 -2.22 -21.69
C THR A 346 14.56 -1.60 -20.29
N GLN A 347 14.81 -0.28 -20.23
CA GLN A 347 14.76 0.53 -19.01
C GLN A 347 13.41 1.26 -18.91
N VAL A 348 12.58 0.95 -17.92
CA VAL A 348 11.19 1.42 -17.85
C VAL A 348 11.02 2.44 -16.72
N TYR A 349 10.92 3.72 -17.05
CA TYR A 349 10.49 4.81 -16.19
C TYR A 349 9.03 5.25 -16.50
N GLY A 350 8.49 4.83 -17.64
CA GLY A 350 7.11 5.02 -18.09
C GLY A 350 6.30 3.72 -18.00
N THR A 351 5.62 3.36 -19.08
CA THR A 351 4.77 2.16 -19.14
C THR A 351 5.24 1.20 -20.23
N GLN A 352 5.42 -0.07 -19.85
CA GLN A 352 5.61 -1.18 -20.78
C GLN A 352 4.42 -2.13 -20.69
N LEU A 353 3.69 -2.33 -21.80
CA LEU A 353 2.58 -3.26 -21.91
C LEU A 353 3.01 -4.47 -22.74
N VAL A 354 2.95 -5.66 -22.13
CA VAL A 354 3.35 -6.92 -22.75
C VAL A 354 2.10 -7.79 -22.92
N ASN A 355 1.43 -7.63 -24.05
CA ASN A 355 0.14 -8.25 -24.30
C ASN A 355 0.19 -9.06 -25.59
N GLY A 356 0.31 -10.37 -25.48
CA GLY A 356 0.16 -11.27 -26.62
C GLY A 356 -1.28 -11.28 -27.18
N GLN A 357 -1.51 -12.04 -28.21
CA GLN A 357 -2.81 -12.13 -28.87
C GLN A 357 -3.37 -13.54 -28.77
N LYS A 358 -4.64 -13.67 -28.39
CA LYS A 358 -5.35 -14.95 -28.36
C LYS A 358 -6.01 -15.19 -29.73
N GLY A 359 -5.63 -16.30 -30.36
CA GLY A 359 -6.27 -16.69 -31.66
C GLY A 359 -5.24 -17.28 -32.61
N GLY A 360 -5.68 -17.53 -33.81
CA GLY A 360 -4.85 -18.09 -34.88
C GLY A 360 -5.40 -17.75 -36.24
N TRP A 361 -4.56 -17.84 -37.27
CA TRP A 361 -4.95 -17.65 -38.68
C TRP A 361 -5.60 -18.93 -39.27
N VAL A 362 -6.83 -18.84 -39.65
CA VAL A 362 -7.53 -19.92 -40.33
C VAL A 362 -7.99 -19.41 -41.70
N GLY A 363 -7.43 -20.00 -42.78
CA GLY A 363 -7.81 -19.65 -44.14
C GLY A 363 -7.53 -18.20 -44.55
N GLY A 364 -6.50 -17.57 -43.95
CA GLY A 364 -6.09 -16.18 -44.22
C GLY A 364 -6.83 -15.11 -43.43
N SER A 365 -7.64 -15.51 -42.45
CA SER A 365 -8.32 -14.59 -41.54
C SER A 365 -7.94 -14.89 -40.08
N TRP A 366 -7.74 -13.84 -39.26
CA TRP A 366 -7.59 -13.98 -37.83
C TRP A 366 -8.89 -14.42 -37.19
N VAL A 367 -8.90 -15.56 -36.52
CA VAL A 367 -10.06 -16.07 -35.80
C VAL A 367 -9.71 -16.09 -34.31
N GLU A 368 -10.40 -15.25 -33.53
CA GLU A 368 -10.38 -15.34 -32.07
C GLU A 368 -11.16 -16.58 -31.64
N GLN A 369 -10.49 -17.62 -31.14
CA GLN A 369 -11.17 -18.87 -30.78
C GLN A 369 -11.24 -19.02 -29.26
N SER A 370 -12.44 -19.14 -28.72
CA SER A 370 -12.70 -19.67 -27.39
C SER A 370 -12.30 -21.16 -27.36
N GLY A 371 -11.22 -21.51 -26.63
CA GLY A 371 -10.76 -22.88 -26.49
C GLY A 371 -9.43 -23.22 -27.17
N TRP A 372 -8.76 -22.26 -27.80
CA TRP A 372 -7.42 -22.45 -28.34
C TRP A 372 -6.34 -22.38 -27.26
N THR A 373 -5.44 -23.36 -27.20
CA THR A 373 -4.31 -23.43 -26.26
C THR A 373 -3.05 -22.73 -26.79
N GLY A 374 -3.07 -22.12 -27.98
CA GLY A 374 -1.96 -21.43 -28.61
C GLY A 374 -2.28 -19.95 -28.83
N GLY A 375 -1.49 -19.06 -28.26
CA GLY A 375 -1.50 -17.63 -28.53
C GLY A 375 -0.19 -17.16 -29.17
N ILE A 376 -0.21 -16.01 -29.84
CA ILE A 376 1.03 -15.34 -30.25
C ILE A 376 1.58 -14.64 -29.04
N ARG A 377 2.82 -14.94 -28.66
CA ARG A 377 3.47 -14.43 -27.46
C ARG A 377 4.11 -13.07 -27.70
N ALA A 378 3.96 -12.19 -26.76
CA ALA A 378 4.72 -10.97 -26.62
C ALA A 378 5.77 -11.18 -25.52
N ASN A 379 7.03 -10.86 -25.78
CA ASN A 379 8.11 -11.14 -24.85
C ASN A 379 8.82 -9.86 -24.42
N ALA A 380 9.11 -9.75 -23.12
CA ALA A 380 10.03 -8.79 -22.56
C ALA A 380 11.16 -9.53 -21.82
N THR A 381 12.40 -9.25 -22.17
CA THR A 381 13.55 -9.90 -21.55
C THR A 381 14.50 -8.87 -20.95
N ASN A 382 15.17 -9.21 -19.84
CA ASN A 382 16.18 -8.36 -19.22
C ASN A 382 15.68 -6.93 -18.92
N THR A 383 14.42 -6.79 -18.54
CA THR A 383 13.79 -5.48 -18.28
C THR A 383 14.11 -5.00 -16.87
N THR A 384 14.46 -3.71 -16.74
CA THR A 384 14.52 -3.04 -15.43
C THR A 384 13.39 -2.01 -15.32
N VAL A 385 12.55 -2.15 -14.29
CA VAL A 385 11.44 -1.23 -14.02
C VAL A 385 11.81 -0.35 -12.84
N HIS A 386 12.09 0.91 -13.13
CA HIS A 386 12.53 1.91 -12.15
C HIS A 386 11.35 2.56 -11.41
N ALA A 387 11.68 3.31 -10.36
CA ALA A 387 10.68 4.06 -9.59
C ALA A 387 9.79 4.93 -10.50
N GLY A 388 8.46 4.77 -10.36
CA GLY A 388 7.46 5.40 -11.22
C GLY A 388 7.15 4.64 -12.51
N GLY A 389 7.95 3.65 -12.90
CA GLY A 389 7.71 2.78 -14.06
C GLY A 389 6.70 1.67 -13.78
N LEU A 390 5.99 1.26 -14.82
CA LEU A 390 5.04 0.16 -14.80
C LEU A 390 5.32 -0.82 -15.93
N GLN A 391 5.49 -2.10 -15.58
CA GLN A 391 5.41 -3.21 -16.54
C GLN A 391 4.10 -3.97 -16.30
N GLN A 392 3.26 -4.10 -17.32
CA GLN A 392 2.00 -4.84 -17.23
C GLN A 392 1.95 -5.95 -18.28
N LEU A 393 1.64 -7.16 -17.83
CA LEU A 393 1.54 -8.37 -18.64
C LEU A 393 0.10 -8.88 -18.62
N ALA A 394 -0.42 -9.27 -19.80
CA ALA A 394 -1.71 -9.94 -19.92
C ALA A 394 -1.74 -10.80 -21.20
N TRP A 395 -2.71 -11.69 -21.30
CA TRP A 395 -3.07 -12.38 -22.56
C TRP A 395 -1.85 -12.95 -23.32
N TYR A 396 -1.11 -13.92 -22.73
CA TYR A 396 0.11 -14.51 -23.31
C TYR A 396 1.30 -13.55 -23.43
N GLY A 397 1.29 -12.45 -22.68
CA GLY A 397 2.48 -11.65 -22.45
C GLY A 397 3.45 -12.37 -21.51
N GLU A 398 4.71 -12.44 -21.90
CA GLU A 398 5.77 -13.08 -21.11
C GLU A 398 6.85 -12.09 -20.76
N ALA A 399 7.36 -12.13 -19.51
CA ALA A 399 8.56 -11.42 -19.11
C ALA A 399 9.54 -12.35 -18.40
N SER A 400 10.82 -12.19 -18.72
CA SER A 400 11.87 -12.97 -18.08
C SER A 400 13.05 -12.12 -17.66
N ASN A 401 13.71 -12.50 -16.55
CA ASN A 401 14.83 -11.78 -15.97
C ASN A 401 14.51 -10.30 -15.72
N THR A 402 13.36 -10.05 -15.11
CA THR A 402 12.90 -8.68 -14.80
C THR A 402 13.41 -8.23 -13.44
N VAL A 403 13.96 -7.02 -13.36
CA VAL A 403 14.31 -6.36 -12.11
C VAL A 403 13.34 -5.22 -11.85
N ILE A 404 12.58 -5.29 -10.76
CA ILE A 404 11.67 -4.23 -10.32
C ILE A 404 12.41 -3.39 -9.28
N ASP A 405 13.05 -2.32 -9.73
CA ASP A 405 13.91 -1.45 -8.94
C ASP A 405 13.13 -0.20 -8.49
N GLY A 406 12.34 -0.33 -7.46
CA GLY A 406 11.43 0.70 -6.97
C GLY A 406 10.19 0.94 -7.85
N GLY A 407 10.05 0.20 -8.95
CA GLY A 407 8.91 0.28 -9.87
C GLY A 407 7.78 -0.69 -9.52
N ARG A 408 6.88 -0.88 -10.49
CA ARG A 408 5.71 -1.76 -10.35
C ARG A 408 5.59 -2.72 -11.51
N GLN A 409 5.27 -3.99 -11.19
CA GLN A 409 4.89 -5.00 -12.17
C GLN A 409 3.47 -5.50 -11.88
N GLU A 410 2.67 -5.72 -12.93
CA GLU A 410 1.35 -6.33 -12.85
C GLU A 410 1.25 -7.50 -13.83
N VAL A 411 1.01 -8.67 -13.29
CA VAL A 411 0.82 -9.90 -14.05
C VAL A 411 -0.66 -10.26 -14.01
N LEU A 412 -1.37 -9.85 -15.03
CA LEU A 412 -2.83 -10.06 -15.15
C LEU A 412 -3.13 -11.44 -15.73
N ALA A 413 -4.40 -11.73 -15.94
CA ALA A 413 -4.87 -13.02 -16.44
C ALA A 413 -4.09 -13.49 -17.69
N LEU A 414 -3.60 -14.73 -17.66
CA LEU A 414 -2.76 -15.35 -18.68
C LEU A 414 -1.41 -14.65 -18.93
N GLY A 415 -1.03 -13.69 -18.09
CA GLY A 415 0.32 -13.15 -18.05
C GLY A 415 1.28 -14.13 -17.39
N HIS A 416 2.48 -14.23 -17.92
CA HIS A 416 3.53 -15.14 -17.45
C HIS A 416 4.82 -14.40 -17.14
N ILE A 417 5.42 -14.69 -15.99
CA ILE A 417 6.74 -14.19 -15.64
C ILE A 417 7.71 -15.32 -15.26
N SER A 418 8.99 -15.02 -15.36
CA SER A 418 10.06 -15.94 -14.99
C SER A 418 11.26 -15.14 -14.48
N ASN A 419 11.81 -15.52 -13.32
CA ASN A 419 12.99 -14.89 -12.71
C ASN A 419 12.80 -13.36 -12.52
N THR A 420 11.88 -12.98 -11.65
CA THR A 420 11.67 -11.58 -11.29
C THR A 420 12.30 -11.27 -9.93
N THR A 421 13.08 -10.19 -9.85
CA THR A 421 13.68 -9.68 -8.61
C THR A 421 13.05 -8.34 -8.23
N LEU A 422 12.58 -8.23 -7.00
CA LEU A 422 12.02 -6.99 -6.42
C LEU A 422 12.98 -6.43 -5.40
N ARG A 423 13.38 -5.17 -5.58
CA ARG A 423 14.30 -4.47 -4.68
C ARG A 423 13.97 -2.99 -4.58
N ASN A 424 14.58 -2.28 -3.61
CA ASN A 424 14.41 -0.85 -3.40
C ASN A 424 12.92 -0.41 -3.28
N GLY A 425 12.08 -1.23 -2.60
CA GLY A 425 10.65 -0.98 -2.49
C GLY A 425 9.83 -1.35 -3.72
N GLY A 426 10.40 -2.07 -4.68
CA GLY A 426 9.67 -2.55 -5.87
C GLY A 426 8.49 -3.45 -5.53
N SER A 427 7.44 -3.41 -6.34
CA SER A 427 6.22 -4.17 -6.11
C SER A 427 5.79 -4.97 -7.34
N SER A 428 5.33 -6.21 -7.11
CA SER A 428 4.74 -7.06 -8.15
C SER A 428 3.38 -7.59 -7.69
N LEU A 429 2.40 -7.50 -8.56
CA LEU A 429 1.09 -8.11 -8.39
C LEU A 429 0.94 -9.27 -9.39
N ILE A 430 0.76 -10.48 -8.88
CA ILE A 430 0.27 -11.61 -9.69
C ILE A 430 -1.23 -11.73 -9.43
N ALA A 431 -2.00 -11.21 -10.36
CA ALA A 431 -3.45 -11.24 -10.27
C ALA A 431 -3.99 -12.65 -10.57
N TYR A 432 -5.27 -12.82 -10.33
CA TYR A 432 -6.04 -13.99 -10.68
C TYR A 432 -5.80 -14.45 -12.14
N GLY A 433 -5.37 -15.70 -12.32
CA GLY A 433 -4.99 -16.27 -13.62
C GLY A 433 -3.61 -15.90 -14.13
N GLY A 434 -2.83 -15.09 -13.39
CA GLY A 434 -1.42 -14.84 -13.66
C GLY A 434 -0.52 -15.89 -13.02
N TYR A 435 0.69 -16.11 -13.57
CA TYR A 435 1.59 -17.14 -13.04
C TYR A 435 3.08 -16.88 -13.26
N SER A 436 3.91 -17.53 -12.43
CA SER A 436 5.38 -17.50 -12.52
C SER A 436 5.96 -18.92 -12.60
N THR A 437 6.84 -19.18 -13.57
CA THR A 437 7.56 -20.47 -13.70
C THR A 437 8.98 -20.45 -13.16
N GLY A 438 9.56 -19.27 -12.95
CA GLY A 438 10.88 -19.10 -12.34
C GLY A 438 10.79 -18.66 -10.88
N THR A 439 11.91 -18.22 -10.35
CA THR A 439 12.00 -17.72 -8.98
C THR A 439 11.57 -16.26 -8.90
N LEU A 440 10.70 -15.97 -7.93
CA LEU A 440 10.33 -14.63 -7.52
C LEU A 440 11.19 -14.26 -6.32
N THR A 441 12.21 -13.45 -6.52
CA THR A 441 13.11 -13.02 -5.45
C THR A 441 12.63 -11.66 -4.91
N VAL A 442 12.39 -11.59 -3.62
CA VAL A 442 12.03 -10.34 -2.92
C VAL A 442 13.16 -10.01 -1.95
N GLU A 443 14.03 -9.09 -2.35
CA GLU A 443 15.16 -8.61 -1.52
C GLU A 443 14.66 -7.53 -0.55
N ASP A 444 13.97 -6.53 -1.08
CA ASP A 444 13.37 -5.40 -0.36
C ASP A 444 12.20 -4.85 -1.18
N GLY A 445 11.00 -5.27 -0.86
CA GLY A 445 9.80 -4.91 -1.61
C GLY A 445 8.61 -5.80 -1.31
N SER A 446 7.62 -5.80 -2.19
CA SER A 446 6.39 -6.53 -1.96
C SER A 446 5.92 -7.33 -3.18
N LEU A 447 5.59 -8.59 -2.94
CA LEU A 447 4.88 -9.46 -3.87
C LEU A 447 3.43 -9.60 -3.39
N THR A 448 2.45 -9.31 -4.24
CA THR A 448 1.04 -9.58 -3.96
C THR A 448 0.55 -10.68 -4.89
N MET A 449 -0.11 -11.69 -4.33
CA MET A 449 -0.71 -12.78 -5.09
C MET A 449 -2.21 -12.85 -4.82
N GLU A 450 -3.02 -12.79 -5.87
CA GLU A 450 -4.48 -12.81 -5.76
C GLU A 450 -5.01 -14.24 -5.81
N GLY A 451 -5.78 -14.63 -4.80
CA GLY A 451 -6.35 -15.96 -4.68
C GLY A 451 -7.44 -16.22 -5.72
N GLY A 452 -7.87 -17.48 -5.79
CA GLY A 452 -8.92 -17.95 -6.68
C GLY A 452 -9.26 -19.41 -6.42
N SER A 453 -9.89 -20.10 -7.37
CA SER A 453 -10.02 -21.56 -7.27
C SER A 453 -8.64 -22.23 -7.42
N VAL A 454 -8.50 -23.46 -6.90
CA VAL A 454 -7.23 -24.20 -6.93
C VAL A 454 -6.65 -24.26 -8.33
N HIS A 455 -5.37 -23.89 -8.47
CA HIS A 455 -4.65 -23.89 -9.74
C HIS A 455 -4.07 -25.29 -10.06
N ASP A 456 -4.51 -25.89 -11.14
CA ASP A 456 -4.07 -27.20 -11.61
C ASP A 456 -3.05 -27.14 -12.76
N TRP A 457 -2.44 -25.97 -13.00
CA TRP A 457 -1.48 -25.73 -14.08
C TRP A 457 -2.03 -25.87 -15.52
N THR A 458 -3.31 -25.93 -15.71
CA THR A 458 -3.89 -26.11 -17.06
C THR A 458 -4.13 -24.78 -17.82
N GLY A 459 -3.71 -23.64 -17.26
CA GLY A 459 -3.79 -22.33 -17.92
C GLY A 459 -5.22 -21.79 -18.08
N ASN A 460 -6.15 -22.25 -17.28
CA ASN A 460 -7.55 -21.82 -17.34
C ASN A 460 -7.80 -20.51 -16.61
N LEU A 461 -8.55 -19.63 -17.25
CA LEU A 461 -9.18 -18.49 -16.58
C LEU A 461 -10.01 -19.01 -15.40
N GLY A 462 -9.87 -18.42 -14.23
CA GLY A 462 -10.62 -18.82 -13.04
C GLY A 462 -9.78 -19.38 -11.90
N LYS A 463 -8.46 -19.44 -12.05
CA LYS A 463 -7.54 -19.98 -11.06
C LYS A 463 -6.83 -18.88 -10.27
N GLY A 464 -6.54 -19.12 -9.00
CA GLY A 464 -5.72 -18.21 -8.19
C GLY A 464 -4.31 -18.04 -8.75
N ALA A 465 -3.60 -17.02 -8.28
CA ALA A 465 -2.21 -16.79 -8.64
C ALA A 465 -1.34 -18.00 -8.29
N TRP A 466 -0.40 -18.33 -9.17
CA TRP A 466 0.48 -19.48 -9.02
C TRP A 466 1.95 -19.10 -9.22
N ALA A 467 2.85 -19.69 -8.41
CA ALA A 467 4.30 -19.55 -8.59
C ALA A 467 5.03 -20.89 -8.38
N ALA A 468 6.06 -21.14 -9.20
CA ALA A 468 6.92 -22.28 -9.02
C ALA A 468 7.83 -22.11 -7.78
N SER A 469 8.37 -20.91 -7.58
CA SER A 469 9.24 -20.60 -6.45
C SER A 469 9.13 -19.14 -6.05
N ALA A 470 9.18 -18.87 -4.74
CA ALA A 470 9.35 -17.53 -4.18
C ALA A 470 10.43 -17.55 -3.09
N ASP A 471 11.25 -16.51 -3.06
CA ASP A 471 12.34 -16.32 -2.10
C ASP A 471 12.23 -14.95 -1.44
N LEU A 472 11.79 -14.93 -0.19
CA LEU A 472 11.70 -13.74 0.66
C LEU A 472 12.96 -13.64 1.50
N GLN A 473 13.90 -12.76 1.11
CA GLN A 473 15.28 -12.80 1.62
C GLN A 473 15.50 -12.14 2.97
N GLY A 474 14.60 -11.28 3.43
CA GLY A 474 14.78 -10.58 4.69
C GLY A 474 13.51 -9.96 5.26
N PRO A 475 13.58 -9.31 6.43
CA PRO A 475 12.40 -8.80 7.13
C PRO A 475 11.66 -7.67 6.40
N SER A 476 12.29 -7.00 5.43
CA SER A 476 11.67 -6.00 4.55
C SER A 476 10.99 -6.61 3.32
N SER A 477 11.15 -7.92 3.08
CA SER A 477 10.46 -8.62 2.02
C SER A 477 9.08 -9.09 2.46
N VAL A 478 8.03 -8.76 1.69
CA VAL A 478 6.65 -9.08 2.06
C VAL A 478 5.92 -9.77 0.92
N LEU A 479 5.30 -10.89 1.24
CA LEU A 479 4.28 -11.52 0.40
C LEU A 479 2.89 -11.22 0.97
N TYR A 480 2.05 -10.59 0.19
CA TYR A 480 0.64 -10.36 0.49
C TYR A 480 -0.25 -11.35 -0.26
N LEU A 481 -1.20 -11.94 0.43
CA LEU A 481 -2.25 -12.75 -0.17
C LEU A 481 -3.51 -11.90 -0.29
N LYS A 482 -3.93 -11.64 -1.51
CA LYS A 482 -5.12 -10.84 -1.80
C LYS A 482 -6.32 -11.74 -2.05
N HIS A 483 -7.40 -11.51 -1.31
CA HIS A 483 -8.65 -12.22 -1.51
C HIS A 483 -9.33 -11.78 -2.83
N ASN A 484 -9.83 -12.76 -3.59
CA ASN A 484 -10.64 -12.48 -4.77
C ASN A 484 -12.13 -12.61 -4.42
N ALA A 485 -12.85 -11.50 -4.47
CA ALA A 485 -14.26 -11.43 -4.11
C ALA A 485 -15.19 -12.20 -5.06
N ASP A 486 -14.74 -12.48 -6.28
CA ASP A 486 -15.54 -13.16 -7.32
C ASP A 486 -15.49 -14.70 -7.20
N THR A 487 -14.71 -15.22 -6.25
CA THR A 487 -14.54 -16.66 -6.05
C THR A 487 -14.98 -17.11 -4.66
N ALA A 488 -15.61 -18.29 -4.56
CA ALA A 488 -16.00 -18.88 -3.28
C ALA A 488 -14.80 -19.30 -2.42
N GLU A 489 -13.65 -19.59 -3.04
CA GLU A 489 -12.40 -19.96 -2.39
C GLU A 489 -11.30 -19.02 -2.87
N SER A 490 -10.47 -18.55 -1.95
CA SER A 490 -9.31 -17.71 -2.24
C SER A 490 -8.03 -18.49 -1.98
N VAL A 491 -7.61 -19.31 -2.95
CA VAL A 491 -6.42 -20.15 -2.88
C VAL A 491 -5.30 -19.55 -3.70
N THR A 492 -4.12 -19.38 -3.09
CA THR A 492 -2.86 -19.02 -3.73
C THR A 492 -1.91 -20.20 -3.64
N THR A 493 -1.19 -20.52 -4.71
CA THR A 493 -0.28 -21.66 -4.75
C THR A 493 1.15 -21.22 -5.03
N ILE A 494 2.10 -21.64 -4.19
CA ILE A 494 3.55 -21.52 -4.41
C ILE A 494 4.15 -22.91 -4.15
N LYS A 495 4.87 -23.50 -5.15
CA LYS A 495 5.44 -24.83 -4.91
C LYS A 495 6.57 -24.79 -3.90
N ALA A 496 7.56 -23.93 -4.08
CA ALA A 496 8.68 -23.81 -3.15
C ALA A 496 8.76 -22.39 -2.59
N LEU A 497 8.66 -22.27 -1.27
CA LEU A 497 8.79 -20.98 -0.59
C LEU A 497 10.00 -20.99 0.35
N THR A 498 11.01 -20.16 0.05
CA THR A 498 12.04 -19.76 1.00
C THR A 498 11.58 -18.50 1.71
N HIS A 499 11.36 -18.59 3.03
CA HIS A 499 10.68 -17.55 3.78
C HIS A 499 11.52 -17.02 4.95
N ASN A 500 12.17 -15.87 4.75
CA ASN A 500 12.87 -15.11 5.81
C ASN A 500 12.29 -13.72 6.03
N GLY A 501 11.18 -13.39 5.39
CA GLY A 501 10.46 -12.13 5.45
C GLY A 501 9.11 -12.22 6.19
N VAL A 502 8.09 -11.61 5.61
CA VAL A 502 6.72 -11.63 6.10
C VAL A 502 5.76 -12.17 5.04
N VAL A 503 4.96 -13.15 5.40
CA VAL A 503 3.79 -13.58 4.61
C VAL A 503 2.54 -13.06 5.31
N ASN A 504 1.84 -12.13 4.70
CA ASN A 504 0.62 -11.54 5.21
C ASN A 504 -0.60 -12.06 4.44
N PHE A 505 -1.53 -12.67 5.13
CA PHE A 505 -2.77 -13.20 4.55
C PHE A 505 -3.82 -12.13 4.24
N SER A 506 -3.42 -10.87 4.26
CA SER A 506 -4.24 -9.72 3.84
C SER A 506 -3.52 -8.89 2.80
N ALA A 507 -4.25 -8.28 1.88
CA ALA A 507 -3.69 -7.31 0.94
C ALA A 507 -3.18 -6.05 1.67
N PRO A 508 -2.28 -5.23 1.05
CA PRO A 508 -1.80 -3.99 1.65
C PRO A 508 -2.91 -3.00 2.01
N GLU A 509 -3.99 -2.97 1.22
CA GLU A 509 -5.18 -2.16 1.44
C GLU A 509 -6.10 -2.70 2.55
N GLY A 510 -5.76 -3.86 3.13
CA GLY A 510 -6.57 -4.56 4.10
C GLY A 510 -7.45 -5.66 3.50
N ARG A 511 -8.46 -6.10 4.23
CA ARG A 511 -9.43 -7.11 3.80
C ARG A 511 -10.83 -6.76 4.31
N ASP A 512 -11.86 -7.24 3.62
CA ASP A 512 -13.23 -7.15 4.12
C ASP A 512 -13.50 -8.21 5.19
N ALA A 513 -14.43 -7.91 6.08
CA ALA A 513 -14.83 -8.86 7.12
C ALA A 513 -15.35 -10.16 6.51
N GLY A 514 -14.83 -11.30 7.00
CA GLY A 514 -15.23 -12.63 6.55
C GLY A 514 -14.50 -13.16 5.30
N GLN A 515 -13.58 -12.39 4.71
CA GLN A 515 -12.71 -12.87 3.64
C GLN A 515 -11.44 -13.48 4.22
N PHE A 516 -11.16 -14.73 3.84
CA PHE A 516 -9.97 -15.47 4.28
C PHE A 516 -9.23 -16.07 3.10
N ASN A 517 -7.92 -16.25 3.26
CA ASN A 517 -7.04 -16.76 2.20
C ASN A 517 -6.46 -18.12 2.61
N ARG A 518 -6.22 -18.95 1.60
CA ARG A 518 -5.53 -20.22 1.73
C ARG A 518 -4.23 -20.19 0.92
N LEU A 519 -3.11 -20.51 1.59
CA LEU A 519 -1.81 -20.66 0.94
C LEU A 519 -1.46 -22.15 0.84
N GLU A 520 -1.27 -22.60 -0.38
CA GLU A 520 -0.85 -23.97 -0.72
C GLU A 520 0.64 -23.95 -1.07
N LEU A 521 1.44 -24.67 -0.31
CA LEU A 521 2.86 -24.88 -0.53
C LEU A 521 3.17 -26.37 -0.76
N THR A 522 4.15 -26.69 -1.58
CA THR A 522 4.75 -28.02 -1.61
C THR A 522 5.86 -28.08 -0.57
N THR A 523 6.82 -27.15 -0.60
CA THR A 523 7.91 -27.06 0.37
C THR A 523 8.01 -25.68 1.01
N LEU A 524 8.46 -25.64 2.26
CA LEU A 524 8.66 -24.41 3.03
C LEU A 524 10.02 -24.47 3.74
N GLU A 525 10.86 -23.43 3.54
CA GLU A 525 12.16 -23.29 4.20
C GLU A 525 12.32 -21.89 4.81
N GLY A 526 13.08 -21.76 5.90
CA GLY A 526 13.48 -20.45 6.46
C GLY A 526 13.04 -20.19 7.88
N THR A 527 12.87 -18.88 8.23
CA THR A 527 12.61 -18.42 9.62
C THR A 527 11.67 -17.22 9.68
N GLY A 528 10.86 -16.99 8.66
CA GLY A 528 10.01 -15.81 8.52
C GLY A 528 8.78 -15.80 9.43
N THR A 529 7.93 -14.80 9.20
CA THR A 529 6.71 -14.56 9.97
C THR A 529 5.47 -14.69 9.10
N PHE A 530 4.52 -15.51 9.51
CA PHE A 530 3.18 -15.57 8.95
C PHE A 530 2.24 -14.67 9.75
N VAL A 531 1.51 -13.78 9.09
CA VAL A 531 0.47 -12.94 9.68
C VAL A 531 -0.87 -13.42 9.16
N MET A 532 -1.61 -14.13 10.01
CA MET A 532 -2.84 -14.83 9.67
C MET A 532 -4.04 -14.24 10.40
N ASN A 533 -5.21 -14.34 9.81
CA ASN A 533 -6.44 -13.82 10.36
C ASN A 533 -7.44 -14.94 10.60
N THR A 534 -8.24 -14.78 11.65
CA THR A 534 -9.30 -15.74 12.00
C THR A 534 -10.60 -15.02 12.34
N ASN A 535 -11.68 -15.75 12.30
CA ASN A 535 -12.93 -15.48 13.00
C ASN A 535 -13.29 -16.75 13.76
N LEU A 536 -12.67 -16.91 14.93
CA LEU A 536 -12.81 -18.11 15.75
C LEU A 536 -14.27 -18.33 16.18
N SER A 537 -15.03 -17.27 16.43
CA SER A 537 -16.44 -17.36 16.77
C SER A 537 -17.27 -17.95 15.63
N GLY A 538 -16.88 -17.72 14.38
CA GLY A 538 -17.48 -18.28 13.18
C GLY A 538 -16.90 -19.63 12.76
N GLY A 539 -15.76 -20.05 13.34
CA GLY A 539 -15.03 -21.27 12.96
C GLY A 539 -14.39 -21.18 11.57
N ILE A 540 -14.04 -19.97 11.12
CA ILE A 540 -13.43 -19.71 9.82
C ILE A 540 -12.17 -18.85 9.98
N GLY A 541 -11.24 -18.95 9.03
CA GLY A 541 -9.99 -18.19 9.08
C GLY A 541 -9.06 -18.53 7.92
N ASP A 542 -7.92 -17.87 7.90
CA ASP A 542 -6.84 -18.18 6.98
C ASP A 542 -6.28 -19.57 7.22
N PHE A 543 -5.69 -20.17 6.19
CA PHE A 543 -5.15 -21.53 6.28
C PHE A 543 -3.82 -21.65 5.50
N LEU A 544 -2.81 -22.23 6.15
CA LEU A 544 -1.55 -22.61 5.54
C LEU A 544 -1.49 -24.13 5.36
N ASN A 545 -1.21 -24.56 4.13
CA ASN A 545 -0.99 -25.97 3.80
C ASN A 545 0.39 -26.18 3.22
N VAL A 546 1.21 -27.04 3.84
CA VAL A 546 2.53 -27.47 3.32
C VAL A 546 2.48 -28.99 3.13
N SER A 547 2.46 -29.43 1.86
CA SER A 547 2.10 -30.80 1.54
C SER A 547 3.25 -31.81 1.58
N ASP A 548 4.52 -31.35 1.44
CA ASP A 548 5.67 -32.27 1.33
C ASP A 548 6.69 -32.09 2.46
N ALA A 549 7.39 -30.97 2.55
CA ALA A 549 8.46 -30.78 3.52
C ALA A 549 8.51 -29.37 4.12
N VAL A 550 8.78 -29.31 5.42
CA VAL A 550 9.04 -28.07 6.15
C VAL A 550 10.42 -28.13 6.80
N THR A 551 11.23 -27.07 6.60
CA THR A 551 12.54 -26.91 7.23
C THR A 551 12.68 -25.52 7.80
N GLY A 552 12.87 -25.41 9.12
CA GLY A 552 13.09 -24.14 9.81
C GLY A 552 12.16 -23.92 10.98
N GLN A 553 12.17 -22.68 11.48
CA GLN A 553 11.35 -22.24 12.62
C GLN A 553 10.65 -20.94 12.26
N PHE A 554 9.33 -20.95 12.24
CA PHE A 554 8.51 -19.86 11.77
C PHE A 554 7.76 -19.19 12.90
N LYS A 555 7.58 -17.91 12.79
CA LYS A 555 6.72 -17.12 13.68
C LYS A 555 5.32 -17.01 13.10
N VAL A 556 4.31 -17.11 13.94
CA VAL A 556 2.91 -16.94 13.53
C VAL A 556 2.29 -15.84 14.39
N THR A 557 1.78 -14.81 13.75
CA THR A 557 0.96 -13.77 14.39
C THR A 557 -0.48 -13.98 13.95
N VAL A 558 -1.38 -14.16 14.88
CA VAL A 558 -2.81 -14.36 14.56
C VAL A 558 -3.61 -13.16 15.01
N HIS A 559 -4.41 -12.62 14.09
CA HIS A 559 -5.38 -11.57 14.34
C HIS A 559 -6.79 -12.16 14.22
N ASP A 560 -7.52 -12.21 15.35
CA ASP A 560 -8.92 -12.58 15.28
C ASP A 560 -9.78 -11.35 14.93
N SER A 561 -10.61 -11.47 13.89
CA SER A 561 -11.50 -10.37 13.46
C SER A 561 -12.69 -10.19 14.39
N GLY A 562 -12.67 -10.91 15.41
CA GLY A 562 -13.41 -11.29 16.51
C GLY A 562 -14.58 -10.45 16.93
N SER A 563 -15.71 -10.89 16.54
CA SER A 563 -16.85 -10.76 17.44
C SER A 563 -16.62 -11.71 18.63
N GLU A 564 -16.39 -11.16 19.81
CA GLU A 564 -16.33 -11.97 21.05
C GLU A 564 -17.72 -12.50 21.48
N LEU A 565 -18.66 -12.68 20.53
CA LEU A 565 -20.04 -13.16 20.80
C LEU A 565 -20.10 -14.58 21.35
N ARG A 566 -19.06 -15.39 21.17
CA ARG A 566 -18.98 -16.75 21.72
C ARG A 566 -17.78 -16.86 22.64
N SER A 567 -17.98 -17.47 23.76
CA SER A 567 -16.91 -17.69 24.74
C SER A 567 -16.05 -18.90 24.46
N ARG A 568 -16.49 -19.81 23.59
CA ARG A 568 -15.78 -21.04 23.27
C ARG A 568 -16.11 -21.50 21.86
N ALA A 569 -15.07 -21.80 21.06
CA ALA A 569 -15.24 -22.50 19.80
C ALA A 569 -15.68 -23.94 20.06
N ALA A 570 -16.59 -24.46 19.25
CA ALA A 570 -17.09 -25.82 19.40
C ALA A 570 -15.99 -26.88 19.24
N THR A 571 -14.98 -26.56 18.41
CA THR A 571 -13.78 -27.37 18.13
C THR A 571 -12.56 -26.46 18.00
N PRO A 572 -11.33 -26.95 18.27
CA PRO A 572 -10.12 -26.24 17.95
C PRO A 572 -10.11 -25.84 16.47
N TYR A 573 -9.66 -24.62 16.17
CA TYR A 573 -9.58 -24.15 14.79
C TYR A 573 -8.28 -24.68 14.13
N HIS A 574 -8.41 -25.44 13.03
CA HIS A 574 -7.27 -25.94 12.25
C HIS A 574 -6.67 -24.81 11.42
N LEU A 575 -5.49 -24.32 11.83
CA LEU A 575 -4.82 -23.15 11.24
C LEU A 575 -3.75 -23.55 10.22
N ILE A 576 -2.97 -24.59 10.50
CA ILE A 576 -1.84 -25.01 9.67
C ILE A 576 -1.83 -26.54 9.53
N TYR A 577 -1.63 -27.00 8.30
CA TYR A 577 -1.16 -28.35 8.01
C TYR A 577 0.27 -28.25 7.47
N ALA A 578 1.21 -29.00 8.03
CA ALA A 578 2.62 -28.95 7.62
C ALA A 578 3.26 -30.33 7.78
N ASN A 579 3.35 -31.06 6.66
CA ASN A 579 3.88 -32.43 6.64
C ASN A 579 5.33 -32.49 7.16
N GLY A 580 5.58 -33.35 8.13
CA GLY A 580 6.88 -33.51 8.75
C GLY A 580 7.30 -32.41 9.72
N SER A 581 6.40 -31.49 10.10
CA SER A 581 6.71 -30.45 11.09
C SER A 581 6.93 -31.02 12.49
N GLY A 582 7.89 -30.46 13.23
CA GLY A 582 8.10 -30.75 14.65
C GLY A 582 7.44 -29.72 15.54
N ALA A 583 7.33 -29.99 16.84
CA ALA A 583 6.69 -29.11 17.80
C ALA A 583 7.29 -27.68 17.88
N ASP A 584 8.53 -27.50 17.46
CA ASP A 584 9.24 -26.21 17.44
C ASP A 584 9.15 -25.49 16.08
N THR A 585 8.42 -26.05 15.10
CA THR A 585 8.38 -25.49 13.75
C THR A 585 7.63 -24.16 13.70
N PHE A 586 6.52 -24.03 14.42
CA PHE A 586 5.76 -22.79 14.46
C PHE A 586 5.59 -22.29 15.90
N ALA A 587 5.84 -21.00 16.11
CA ALA A 587 5.68 -20.33 17.38
C ALA A 587 4.85 -19.06 17.25
N MET A 588 3.84 -18.91 18.12
CA MET A 588 2.97 -17.74 18.12
C MET A 588 3.69 -16.52 18.71
N THR A 589 3.80 -15.40 17.97
CA THR A 589 4.52 -14.19 18.40
C THR A 589 3.77 -13.35 19.40
N ASN A 590 2.45 -13.29 19.27
CA ASN A 590 1.57 -12.59 20.20
C ASN A 590 1.13 -13.48 21.40
N GLY A 591 1.69 -14.68 21.51
CA GLY A 591 1.47 -15.62 22.60
C GLY A 591 0.09 -16.28 22.58
N SER A 592 -0.97 -15.54 22.42
CA SER A 592 -2.35 -16.03 22.38
C SER A 592 -3.26 -15.07 21.62
N VAL A 593 -4.42 -15.56 21.23
CA VAL A 593 -5.56 -14.78 20.69
C VAL A 593 -6.72 -14.87 21.67
N ASP A 594 -7.38 -13.77 21.95
CA ASP A 594 -8.55 -13.75 22.81
C ASP A 594 -9.83 -14.03 21.99
N LEU A 595 -10.66 -14.97 22.48
CA LEU A 595 -12.02 -15.18 22.01
C LEU A 595 -12.98 -15.30 23.20
N GLY A 596 -13.87 -14.34 23.35
CA GLY A 596 -14.82 -14.29 24.44
C GLY A 596 -14.12 -14.42 25.79
N ALA A 597 -14.52 -15.40 26.61
CA ALA A 597 -13.94 -15.57 27.93
C ALA A 597 -12.53 -16.14 27.98
N TYR A 598 -11.98 -16.70 26.88
CA TYR A 598 -10.77 -17.51 26.92
C TYR A 598 -9.67 -17.06 25.97
N LYS A 599 -8.41 -17.43 26.30
CA LYS A 599 -7.23 -17.33 25.44
C LYS A 599 -7.09 -18.59 24.60
N TYR A 600 -6.70 -18.42 23.34
CA TYR A 600 -6.40 -19.48 22.40
C TYR A 600 -4.90 -19.45 22.06
N TYR A 601 -4.30 -20.62 22.08
CA TYR A 601 -2.87 -20.85 21.81
C TYR A 601 -2.69 -21.67 20.55
N LEU A 602 -1.55 -21.49 19.88
CA LEU A 602 -1.17 -22.37 18.78
C LEU A 602 -0.64 -23.70 19.37
N VAL A 603 -1.33 -24.77 19.10
CA VAL A 603 -1.08 -26.09 19.66
C VAL A 603 -0.76 -27.07 18.55
N HIS A 604 0.36 -27.81 18.68
CA HIS A 604 0.77 -28.87 17.78
C HIS A 604 -0.01 -30.14 18.09
N GLY A 605 -0.52 -30.81 17.04
CA GLY A 605 -1.19 -32.08 17.19
C GLY A 605 -0.25 -33.20 17.69
N ALA A 606 -0.82 -34.22 18.30
CA ALA A 606 -0.05 -35.35 18.83
C ALA A 606 -0.24 -36.62 17.97
N ASP A 607 0.69 -37.56 18.05
CA ASP A 607 0.65 -38.88 17.41
C ASP A 607 0.33 -38.87 15.91
N SER A 608 -0.83 -39.41 15.53
CA SER A 608 -1.29 -39.43 14.12
C SER A 608 -1.67 -38.06 13.56
N ASP A 609 -1.76 -37.05 14.41
CA ASP A 609 -2.15 -35.67 14.09
C ASP A 609 -0.98 -34.68 14.10
N LYS A 610 0.26 -35.16 14.23
CA LYS A 610 1.50 -34.39 14.41
C LYS A 610 1.82 -33.39 13.30
N ASP A 611 1.18 -33.48 12.15
CA ASP A 611 1.40 -32.55 11.04
C ASP A 611 0.40 -31.37 11.07
N ASN A 612 -0.48 -31.33 12.07
CA ASN A 612 -1.52 -30.34 12.20
C ASN A 612 -1.27 -29.38 13.38
N TRP A 613 -1.65 -28.12 13.18
CA TRP A 613 -1.56 -27.07 14.18
C TRP A 613 -2.91 -26.39 14.35
N TYR A 614 -3.32 -26.24 15.59
CA TYR A 614 -4.64 -25.76 15.95
C TYR A 614 -4.58 -24.54 16.85
N LEU A 615 -5.55 -23.65 16.76
CA LEU A 615 -5.85 -22.69 17.81
C LEU A 615 -6.79 -23.34 18.82
N SER A 616 -6.34 -23.52 20.06
CA SER A 616 -7.04 -24.21 21.13
C SER A 616 -7.00 -23.39 22.43
N PRO A 617 -8.08 -23.45 23.28
CA PRO A 617 -8.08 -22.79 24.58
C PRO A 617 -7.21 -23.47 25.63
N GLN A 618 -6.58 -24.58 25.29
CA GLN A 618 -5.65 -25.30 26.16
C GLN A 618 -4.22 -25.15 25.58
N ALA A 619 -3.30 -24.60 26.39
CA ALA A 619 -1.89 -24.63 26.06
C ALA A 619 -1.35 -26.08 26.13
N ASN A 620 -0.39 -26.41 25.28
CA ASN A 620 0.36 -27.67 25.44
C ASN A 620 1.07 -27.64 26.79
N THR A 621 0.58 -28.37 27.76
CA THR A 621 1.39 -28.70 28.93
C THR A 621 2.44 -29.72 28.51
N PRO A 622 3.74 -29.50 28.74
CA PRO A 622 4.73 -30.57 28.57
C PRO A 622 4.28 -31.77 29.42
N GLU A 623 4.23 -32.92 28.80
CA GLU A 623 3.99 -34.15 29.54
C GLU A 623 5.01 -34.26 30.70
N PRO A 624 4.61 -34.42 31.97
CA PRO A 624 5.59 -34.54 33.05
C PRO A 624 6.46 -35.75 32.73
N GLU A 625 7.76 -35.61 32.82
CA GLU A 625 8.69 -36.74 32.69
C GLU A 625 8.19 -37.93 33.54
N PRO A 626 8.15 -39.15 33.00
CA PRO A 626 7.71 -40.28 33.78
C PRO A 626 8.59 -40.43 35.00
N GLY A 627 8.03 -40.21 36.18
CA GLY A 627 8.69 -40.46 37.44
C GLY A 627 9.04 -41.97 37.52
N PRO A 628 10.08 -42.30 38.30
CA PRO A 628 10.50 -43.70 38.43
C PRO A 628 9.32 -44.56 38.90
N ASP A 629 9.14 -45.69 38.23
CA ASP A 629 8.12 -46.69 38.48
C ASP A 629 7.92 -46.99 40.02
N PRO A 630 6.69 -46.88 40.54
CA PRO A 630 6.41 -47.38 41.88
C PRO A 630 6.24 -48.90 41.84
N GLU A 631 6.88 -49.59 42.79
CA GLU A 631 6.73 -51.01 43.04
C GLU A 631 5.25 -51.46 43.17
N PRO A 632 4.87 -52.67 42.73
CA PRO A 632 3.47 -53.12 42.71
C PRO A 632 2.97 -53.49 44.09
N GLY A 633 2.01 -52.74 44.60
CA GLY A 633 1.24 -53.11 45.81
C GLY A 633 -0.16 -53.62 45.44
N PRO A 634 -0.68 -54.65 46.13
CA PRO A 634 -1.95 -55.29 45.77
C PRO A 634 -3.15 -54.59 46.42
N GLY A 635 -4.11 -54.18 45.61
CA GLY A 635 -5.42 -53.77 46.08
C GLY A 635 -6.34 -53.34 44.92
N PRO A 636 -7.65 -53.65 44.92
CA PRO A 636 -8.57 -53.32 43.84
C PRO A 636 -8.82 -51.81 43.83
N SER A 637 -8.56 -51.23 42.68
CA SER A 637 -8.77 -49.82 42.39
C SER A 637 -10.23 -49.42 42.38
N PRO A 638 -10.60 -48.26 42.98
CA PRO A 638 -11.84 -47.58 42.62
C PRO A 638 -11.71 -46.98 41.22
N GLU A 639 -12.85 -46.88 40.53
CA GLU A 639 -12.94 -46.24 39.20
C GLU A 639 -12.16 -44.92 39.12
N PRO A 640 -11.48 -44.61 38.01
CA PRO A 640 -10.73 -43.39 37.89
C PRO A 640 -11.69 -42.18 37.94
N ASN A 641 -11.47 -41.37 38.96
CA ASN A 641 -12.04 -40.03 39.04
C ASN A 641 -11.48 -39.26 37.81
N PRO A 642 -12.28 -38.53 37.02
CA PRO A 642 -11.74 -37.77 35.89
C PRO A 642 -10.71 -36.81 36.43
N GLU A 643 -9.51 -36.84 35.87
CA GLU A 643 -8.44 -35.86 36.17
C GLU A 643 -9.01 -34.45 36.12
N PRO A 644 -8.65 -33.54 37.04
CA PRO A 644 -9.08 -32.17 37.00
C PRO A 644 -8.51 -31.57 35.69
N GLY A 645 -9.37 -31.41 34.68
CA GLY A 645 -8.98 -30.82 33.41
C GLY A 645 -8.34 -29.44 33.67
N VAL A 646 -7.21 -29.17 33.02
CA VAL A 646 -6.55 -27.87 33.03
C VAL A 646 -7.60 -26.82 32.67
N LYS A 647 -7.84 -25.86 33.59
CA LYS A 647 -8.79 -24.76 33.33
C LYS A 647 -8.21 -23.86 32.27
N PRO A 648 -8.95 -23.50 31.19
CA PRO A 648 -8.46 -22.57 30.18
C PRO A 648 -8.15 -21.21 30.79
N ASP A 649 -7.12 -20.56 30.26
CA ASP A 649 -6.77 -19.19 30.66
C ASP A 649 -7.81 -18.18 30.19
N LEU A 650 -8.14 -17.22 31.07
CA LEU A 650 -9.09 -16.18 30.75
C LEU A 650 -8.48 -15.13 29.80
N SER A 651 -9.30 -14.67 28.84
CA SER A 651 -8.98 -13.53 28.00
C SER A 651 -8.78 -12.25 28.81
N GLU A 652 -8.07 -11.29 28.27
CA GLU A 652 -7.87 -10.01 28.95
C GLU A 652 -9.20 -9.25 29.09
N SER A 653 -10.11 -9.36 28.10
CA SER A 653 -11.47 -8.82 28.20
C SER A 653 -12.27 -9.45 29.34
N ALA A 654 -12.20 -10.76 29.50
CA ALA A 654 -12.89 -11.46 30.60
C ALA A 654 -12.38 -11.03 31.98
N LYS A 655 -11.07 -10.99 32.16
CA LYS A 655 -10.47 -10.50 33.42
C LYS A 655 -10.89 -9.06 33.73
N ALA A 656 -10.93 -8.20 32.70
CA ALA A 656 -11.31 -6.81 32.86
C ALA A 656 -12.75 -6.63 33.30
N VAL A 657 -13.70 -7.35 32.70
CA VAL A 657 -15.12 -7.26 33.07
C VAL A 657 -15.40 -7.84 34.44
N ILE A 658 -14.73 -8.95 34.83
CA ILE A 658 -14.79 -9.51 36.18
C ILE A 658 -14.25 -8.51 37.23
N ALA A 659 -13.13 -7.84 36.94
CA ALA A 659 -12.56 -6.83 37.83
C ALA A 659 -13.51 -5.62 38.01
N MET A 660 -14.11 -5.12 36.95
CA MET A 660 -15.04 -3.97 36.99
C MET A 660 -16.30 -4.25 37.81
N ALA A 661 -16.80 -5.48 37.84
CA ALA A 661 -17.96 -5.86 38.64
C ALA A 661 -17.77 -5.67 40.14
N ASN A 662 -16.52 -5.56 40.62
CA ASN A 662 -16.19 -5.33 42.04
C ASN A 662 -16.02 -3.84 42.40
N VAL A 663 -16.06 -2.93 41.42
CA VAL A 663 -15.72 -1.52 41.67
C VAL A 663 -16.80 -0.81 42.49
N THR A 664 -18.07 -1.08 42.24
CA THR A 664 -19.18 -0.39 42.92
C THR A 664 -19.26 -0.71 44.41
N PRO A 665 -19.13 -1.96 44.90
CA PRO A 665 -19.08 -2.25 46.33
C PRO A 665 -17.87 -1.63 47.04
N THR A 666 -16.69 -1.56 46.37
CA THR A 666 -15.50 -0.97 46.98
C THR A 666 -15.57 0.55 47.03
N LEU A 667 -16.18 1.23 46.03
CA LEU A 667 -16.47 2.65 46.08
C LEU A 667 -17.45 2.99 47.18
N TRP A 668 -18.51 2.20 47.33
CA TRP A 668 -19.45 2.35 48.46
C TRP A 668 -18.71 2.24 49.80
N ASP A 669 -17.85 1.23 49.98
CA ASP A 669 -17.10 1.01 51.19
C ASP A 669 -16.11 2.17 51.49
N ALA A 670 -15.45 2.70 50.46
CA ALA A 670 -14.55 3.86 50.62
C ALA A 670 -15.29 5.13 51.08
N GLU A 671 -16.53 5.32 50.64
CA GLU A 671 -17.37 6.43 51.06
C GLU A 671 -18.04 6.22 52.40
N LEU A 672 -18.19 4.97 52.84
CA LEU A 672 -18.76 4.65 54.15
C LEU A 672 -17.77 5.04 55.21
N SER A 673 -18.22 5.69 56.23
CA SER A 673 -17.39 6.13 57.33
C SER A 673 -18.04 5.79 58.67
N THR A 674 -17.21 5.53 59.70
CA THR A 674 -17.67 5.45 61.07
C THR A 674 -18.10 6.83 61.56
N LEU A 675 -18.83 6.88 62.68
CA LEU A 675 -19.23 8.14 63.30
C LEU A 675 -18.03 9.11 63.46
N ARG A 676 -16.94 8.62 64.04
CA ARG A 676 -15.76 9.42 64.32
C ARG A 676 -15.12 9.96 63.03
N THR A 677 -15.01 9.16 61.99
CA THR A 677 -14.39 9.54 60.72
C THR A 677 -15.31 10.39 59.81
N ARG A 678 -16.60 10.52 60.11
CA ARG A 678 -17.53 11.39 59.45
C ARG A 678 -17.67 12.75 60.10
N LEU A 679 -17.82 12.77 61.44
CA LEU A 679 -18.18 13.95 62.19
C LEU A 679 -17.08 14.44 63.15
N GLY A 680 -15.98 13.71 63.28
CA GLY A 680 -14.97 13.97 64.28
C GLY A 680 -15.48 13.67 65.70
N GLU A 681 -15.02 14.42 66.66
CA GLU A 681 -15.46 14.22 68.07
C GLU A 681 -16.55 15.22 68.46
N ILE A 682 -17.76 14.95 68.07
CA ILE A 682 -18.94 15.82 68.27
C ILE A 682 -19.43 15.88 69.68
N ARG A 683 -19.07 14.95 70.55
CA ARG A 683 -19.46 14.91 71.98
C ARG A 683 -18.89 16.07 72.80
N GLN A 684 -17.79 16.65 72.29
CA GLN A 684 -17.10 17.76 72.96
C GLN A 684 -17.58 19.14 72.44
N MET A 685 -18.44 19.14 71.41
CA MET A 685 -19.08 20.37 70.92
C MET A 685 -20.54 20.44 71.32
N ARG A 686 -20.76 20.67 72.65
CA ARG A 686 -22.12 20.60 73.29
C ARG A 686 -22.97 21.83 73.03
N ASP A 687 -22.35 22.94 72.63
CA ASP A 687 -23.03 24.27 72.55
C ASP A 687 -23.44 24.63 71.09
N TYR A 688 -23.50 23.65 70.17
CA TYR A 688 -23.95 23.95 68.82
C TYR A 688 -25.30 23.31 68.50
N GLU A 689 -26.12 23.99 67.69
CA GLU A 689 -27.38 23.44 67.19
C GLU A 689 -27.30 22.89 65.79
N GLU A 690 -26.45 23.48 64.90
CA GLU A 690 -26.24 23.09 63.53
C GLU A 690 -24.76 23.02 63.14
N GLY A 691 -24.43 22.25 62.13
CA GLY A 691 -23.07 22.19 61.63
C GLY A 691 -22.94 21.74 60.20
N ALA A 692 -21.93 22.27 59.52
CA ALA A 692 -21.55 21.84 58.17
C ALA A 692 -20.17 21.24 58.21
N TRP A 693 -19.94 20.17 57.41
CA TRP A 693 -18.66 19.52 57.36
C TRP A 693 -18.29 19.12 55.93
N GLY A 694 -16.98 19.00 55.68
CA GLY A 694 -16.42 18.50 54.48
C GLY A 694 -15.26 17.57 54.74
N LYS A 695 -15.14 16.53 53.96
CA LYS A 695 -13.99 15.64 54.04
C LYS A 695 -13.46 15.19 52.67
N TYR A 696 -12.17 14.96 52.59
CA TYR A 696 -11.48 14.30 51.50
C TYR A 696 -11.15 12.87 51.90
N ILE A 697 -11.30 11.93 50.95
CA ILE A 697 -10.94 10.53 51.08
C ILE A 697 -9.97 10.11 50.00
N SER A 698 -8.98 9.28 50.33
CA SER A 698 -8.04 8.68 49.40
C SER A 698 -7.68 7.28 49.88
N SER A 699 -7.93 6.27 49.06
CA SER A 699 -7.70 4.88 49.43
C SER A 699 -7.15 4.10 48.22
N ARG A 700 -6.29 3.15 48.54
CA ARG A 700 -5.80 2.17 47.53
C ARG A 700 -6.23 0.78 47.95
N TYR A 701 -6.89 0.10 47.00
CA TYR A 701 -7.26 -1.31 47.14
C TYR A 701 -6.37 -2.15 46.25
N ARG A 702 -5.94 -3.27 46.74
CA ARG A 702 -5.37 -4.39 45.97
C ARG A 702 -6.29 -5.56 46.15
N VAL A 703 -6.89 -5.97 45.05
CA VAL A 703 -7.84 -7.09 45.02
C VAL A 703 -7.19 -8.27 44.32
N SER A 704 -7.27 -9.45 44.93
CA SER A 704 -6.78 -10.71 44.36
C SER A 704 -7.82 -11.80 44.62
N THR A 705 -8.46 -12.27 43.57
CA THR A 705 -9.45 -13.36 43.58
C THR A 705 -8.91 -14.56 42.78
N GLU A 706 -9.70 -15.62 42.63
CA GLU A 706 -9.34 -16.78 41.79
C GLU A 706 -9.05 -16.38 40.33
N HIS A 707 -9.75 -15.35 39.80
CA HIS A 707 -9.77 -15.04 38.39
C HIS A 707 -9.00 -13.76 38.05
N VAL A 708 -8.94 -12.80 38.99
CA VAL A 708 -8.41 -11.46 38.68
C VAL A 708 -7.57 -10.90 39.81
N ALA A 709 -6.54 -10.13 39.46
CA ALA A 709 -5.77 -9.31 40.37
C ALA A 709 -5.64 -7.89 39.80
N TYR A 710 -5.99 -6.88 40.61
CA TYR A 710 -5.94 -5.48 40.16
C TYR A 710 -5.69 -4.53 41.34
N ARG A 711 -5.30 -3.31 40.98
CA ARG A 711 -5.21 -2.16 41.88
C ARG A 711 -6.33 -1.19 41.57
N GLN A 712 -6.93 -0.62 42.62
CA GLN A 712 -7.94 0.42 42.52
C GLN A 712 -7.55 1.59 43.42
N ASP A 713 -7.33 2.76 42.85
CA ASP A 713 -7.07 4.01 43.54
C ASP A 713 -8.35 4.84 43.61
N VAL A 714 -8.80 5.17 44.79
CA VAL A 714 -10.04 5.89 45.07
C VAL A 714 -9.74 7.25 45.69
N ASN A 715 -10.31 8.30 45.09
CA ASN A 715 -10.19 9.65 45.61
C ASN A 715 -11.56 10.34 45.56
N GLY A 716 -11.90 11.11 46.58
CA GLY A 716 -13.20 11.76 46.61
C GLY A 716 -13.36 12.81 47.65
N VAL A 717 -14.45 13.54 47.55
CA VAL A 717 -14.89 14.56 48.50
C VAL A 717 -16.30 14.26 48.95
N MET A 718 -16.56 14.52 50.22
CA MET A 718 -17.91 14.44 50.79
C MET A 718 -18.20 15.74 51.57
N LEU A 719 -19.43 16.21 51.46
CA LEU A 719 -19.93 17.39 52.11
C LEU A 719 -21.21 16.99 52.82
N GLY A 720 -21.47 17.59 53.98
CA GLY A 720 -22.71 17.37 54.72
C GLY A 720 -23.00 18.46 55.73
N GLY A 721 -24.20 18.38 56.22
CA GLY A 721 -24.70 19.28 57.29
C GLY A 721 -25.72 18.57 58.16
N ASP A 722 -25.75 18.97 59.43
CA ASP A 722 -26.59 18.36 60.44
C ASP A 722 -27.15 19.37 61.43
N LYS A 723 -28.20 18.91 62.12
CA LYS A 723 -28.84 19.62 63.21
C LYS A 723 -28.88 18.68 64.42
N ARG A 724 -28.59 19.25 65.60
CA ARG A 724 -28.64 18.57 66.87
C ARG A 724 -29.95 18.92 67.60
N PHE A 725 -30.57 17.93 68.20
CA PHE A 725 -31.73 17.99 69.01
C PHE A 725 -31.36 17.44 70.39
N ASP A 726 -31.37 18.29 71.41
CA ASP A 726 -31.11 17.87 72.76
C ASP A 726 -32.37 17.27 73.37
N LEU A 727 -32.23 16.08 74.03
CA LEU A 727 -33.20 15.36 74.80
C LEU A 727 -32.74 15.29 76.23
N GLU A 728 -33.63 14.95 77.18
CA GLU A 728 -33.35 15.00 78.64
C GLU A 728 -32.05 14.31 79.09
N ASN A 729 -31.71 13.11 78.52
CA ASN A 729 -30.51 12.38 78.84
C ASN A 729 -29.70 11.97 77.60
N SER A 730 -29.97 12.54 76.46
CA SER A 730 -29.30 12.19 75.18
C SER A 730 -29.39 13.34 74.21
N ALA A 731 -28.67 13.23 73.07
CA ALA A 731 -28.80 14.11 71.93
C ALA A 731 -29.02 13.28 70.65
N LEU A 732 -29.84 13.81 69.77
CA LEU A 732 -30.09 13.25 68.45
C LEU A 732 -29.55 14.24 67.46
N ILE A 733 -28.66 13.76 66.54
CA ILE A 733 -28.11 14.54 65.42
C ILE A 733 -28.63 13.92 64.15
N MET A 734 -29.24 14.73 63.31
CA MET A 734 -29.78 14.33 62.03
C MET A 734 -29.20 15.19 60.93
N GLY A 735 -28.72 14.56 59.85
CA GLY A 735 -28.07 15.28 58.75
C GLY A 735 -28.21 14.63 57.38
N SER A 736 -27.78 15.38 56.40
CA SER A 736 -27.68 14.92 55.02
C SER A 736 -26.27 15.11 54.51
N MET A 737 -25.91 14.32 53.48
CA MET A 737 -24.59 14.39 52.85
C MET A 737 -24.68 14.13 51.35
N ALA A 738 -23.68 14.70 50.66
CA ALA A 738 -23.42 14.42 49.25
C ALA A 738 -21.96 13.99 49.06
N SER A 739 -21.68 13.14 48.10
CA SER A 739 -20.33 12.68 47.78
C SER A 739 -20.09 12.65 46.28
N TYR A 740 -18.84 12.94 45.91
CA TYR A 740 -18.27 12.63 44.60
C TYR A 740 -16.98 11.87 44.80
N THR A 741 -16.89 10.69 44.19
CA THR A 741 -15.72 9.83 44.34
C THR A 741 -15.37 9.24 42.99
N ARG A 742 -14.08 9.19 42.69
CA ARG A 742 -13.53 8.60 41.48
C ARG A 742 -12.61 7.44 41.85
N ALA A 743 -12.77 6.35 41.15
CA ALA A 743 -11.89 5.22 41.18
C ALA A 743 -11.18 5.03 39.84
N ASP A 744 -9.87 4.88 39.86
CA ASP A 744 -9.07 4.42 38.73
C ASP A 744 -8.63 2.99 39.02
N LEU A 745 -8.99 2.07 38.13
CA LEU A 745 -8.65 0.65 38.18
C LEU A 745 -7.53 0.36 37.21
N ASP A 746 -6.49 -0.30 37.68
CA ASP A 746 -5.29 -0.63 36.90
C ASP A 746 -4.94 -2.10 37.08
N SER A 747 -4.83 -2.83 35.97
CA SER A 747 -4.39 -4.21 35.92
C SER A 747 -3.61 -4.46 34.62
N SER A 748 -3.01 -5.63 34.49
CA SER A 748 -2.41 -6.08 33.23
C SER A 748 -3.44 -6.17 32.08
N SER A 749 -4.72 -6.30 32.41
CA SER A 749 -5.79 -6.57 31.45
C SER A 749 -6.58 -5.34 31.04
N THR A 750 -6.63 -4.29 31.88
CA THR A 750 -7.43 -3.09 31.62
C THR A 750 -7.00 -1.87 32.39
N ASN A 751 -7.38 -0.70 31.87
CA ASN A 751 -7.46 0.55 32.63
C ASN A 751 -8.94 0.95 32.72
N GLY A 752 -9.56 0.73 33.88
CA GLY A 752 -10.94 1.06 34.15
C GLY A 752 -11.09 2.34 34.97
N LYS A 753 -12.25 2.97 34.88
CA LYS A 753 -12.61 4.16 35.68
C LYS A 753 -14.04 4.02 36.19
N ALA A 754 -14.29 4.55 37.38
CA ALA A 754 -15.65 4.69 37.90
C ALA A 754 -15.79 6.01 38.63
N ASP A 755 -16.82 6.77 38.29
CA ASP A 755 -17.27 7.95 39.02
C ASP A 755 -18.50 7.59 39.85
N SER A 756 -18.54 7.99 41.11
CA SER A 756 -19.66 7.80 42.03
C SER A 756 -20.20 9.16 42.51
N TYR A 757 -21.50 9.34 42.36
CA TYR A 757 -22.26 10.50 42.85
C TYR A 757 -23.23 10.01 43.90
N GLY A 758 -22.99 10.35 45.17
CA GLY A 758 -23.80 9.87 46.30
C GLY A 758 -24.57 10.93 47.01
N ILE A 759 -25.74 10.55 47.48
CA ILE A 759 -26.51 11.31 48.45
C ILE A 759 -26.86 10.42 49.63
N GLY A 760 -26.94 10.99 50.84
CA GLY A 760 -27.23 10.19 52.02
C GLY A 760 -27.85 10.99 53.15
N LEU A 761 -28.53 10.24 54.03
CA LEU A 761 -29.05 10.75 55.28
C LEU A 761 -28.35 10.00 56.42
N TYR A 762 -28.11 10.68 57.53
CA TYR A 762 -27.59 10.04 58.72
C TYR A 762 -28.29 10.54 59.96
N THR A 763 -28.27 9.66 60.95
CA THR A 763 -28.78 9.98 62.28
C THR A 763 -27.85 9.38 63.35
N THR A 764 -27.51 10.21 64.36
CA THR A 764 -26.66 9.77 65.42
C THR A 764 -27.35 10.05 66.74
N TRP A 765 -27.59 9.05 67.57
CA TRP A 765 -28.08 9.16 68.90
C TRP A 765 -26.91 9.04 69.92
N LEU A 766 -26.74 10.02 70.79
CA LEU A 766 -25.67 10.08 71.79
C LEU A 766 -26.31 10.10 73.19
N HIS A 767 -26.06 9.13 74.02
CA HIS A 767 -26.53 9.08 75.40
C HIS A 767 -25.45 9.62 76.41
N ASN A 768 -25.89 10.28 77.46
CA ASN A 768 -24.98 10.85 78.45
C ASN A 768 -24.08 9.84 79.17
N SER A 769 -24.44 8.56 79.22
CA SER A 769 -23.62 7.47 79.75
C SER A 769 -22.53 6.97 78.76
N GLY A 770 -22.38 7.60 77.62
CA GLY A 770 -21.38 7.30 76.63
C GLY A 770 -21.83 6.34 75.47
N TYR A 771 -22.97 5.70 75.59
CA TYR A 771 -23.50 4.87 74.48
C TYR A 771 -23.89 5.77 73.31
N TYR A 772 -23.68 5.25 72.09
CA TYR A 772 -24.19 5.87 70.88
C TYR A 772 -24.68 4.84 69.87
N ILE A 773 -25.57 5.30 69.00
CA ILE A 773 -26.06 4.58 67.83
C ILE A 773 -25.95 5.55 66.66
N ASP A 774 -25.26 5.16 65.59
CA ASP A 774 -25.12 5.92 64.34
C ASP A 774 -25.70 5.10 63.19
N GLY A 775 -26.61 5.70 62.47
CA GLY A 775 -27.27 5.11 61.26
C GLY A 775 -26.98 5.97 60.02
N VAL A 776 -26.68 5.33 58.95
CA VAL A 776 -26.45 5.94 57.63
C VAL A 776 -27.30 5.25 56.61
N LEU A 777 -28.04 6.03 55.78
CA LEU A 777 -28.71 5.55 54.58
C LEU A 777 -28.15 6.33 53.40
N LYS A 778 -27.70 5.64 52.35
CA LYS A 778 -27.04 6.27 51.23
C LYS A 778 -27.42 5.63 49.91
N ALA A 779 -27.56 6.44 48.87
CA ALA A 779 -27.75 6.02 47.49
C ALA A 779 -26.69 6.65 46.59
N ASN A 780 -26.21 5.92 45.61
CA ASN A 780 -25.20 6.35 44.65
C ASN A 780 -25.65 6.05 43.23
N TYR A 781 -25.23 6.94 42.33
CA TYR A 781 -25.23 6.77 40.90
C TYR A 781 -23.77 6.56 40.46
N PHE A 782 -23.51 5.42 39.81
CA PHE A 782 -22.17 5.05 39.34
C PHE A 782 -22.12 5.15 37.81
N ARG A 783 -21.04 5.73 37.32
CA ARG A 783 -20.68 5.75 35.91
C ARG A 783 -19.36 5.01 35.76
N THR A 784 -19.38 3.92 35.03
CA THR A 784 -18.21 3.07 34.83
C THR A 784 -17.75 3.09 33.37
N GLU A 785 -16.46 3.06 33.16
CA GLU A 785 -15.79 2.97 31.87
C GLU A 785 -14.70 1.90 31.95
N ASN A 786 -14.74 0.93 31.03
CA ASN A 786 -13.82 -0.18 30.96
C ASN A 786 -13.14 -0.22 29.60
N ASN A 787 -11.79 -0.34 29.56
CA ASN A 787 -10.97 -0.31 28.34
C ASN A 787 -10.01 -1.52 28.34
N PRO A 788 -10.55 -2.76 28.20
CA PRO A 788 -9.71 -3.94 28.16
C PRO A 788 -8.76 -4.00 26.99
N TYR A 789 -7.65 -4.70 27.16
CA TYR A 789 -6.83 -5.14 26.04
C TYR A 789 -7.54 -6.26 25.30
N PHE A 790 -7.46 -6.24 23.95
CA PHE A 790 -8.08 -7.23 23.08
C PHE A 790 -7.25 -7.39 21.80
N ASN A 791 -6.69 -8.56 21.57
CA ASN A 791 -5.98 -8.95 20.34
C ASN A 791 -5.01 -7.87 19.75
N GLY A 792 -4.20 -7.27 20.64
CA GLY A 792 -3.24 -6.23 20.27
C GLY A 792 -3.81 -4.79 20.19
N GLY A 793 -5.13 -4.64 20.40
CA GLY A 793 -5.83 -3.36 20.49
C GLY A 793 -6.49 -3.15 21.85
N ARG A 794 -7.50 -2.29 21.88
CA ARG A 794 -8.38 -2.09 23.03
C ARG A 794 -9.83 -2.14 22.56
N THR A 795 -10.66 -2.77 23.38
CA THR A 795 -12.13 -2.68 23.31
C THR A 795 -12.64 -1.74 24.40
N HIS A 796 -13.87 -1.32 24.30
CA HIS A 796 -14.40 -0.28 25.20
C HIS A 796 -15.83 -0.58 25.56
N ALA A 797 -16.21 -0.27 26.83
CA ALA A 797 -17.60 -0.25 27.29
C ALA A 797 -17.83 0.84 28.32
N LYS A 798 -19.04 1.34 28.35
CA LYS A 798 -19.57 2.26 29.38
C LYS A 798 -20.85 1.68 29.95
N ASP A 799 -21.00 1.82 31.26
CA ASP A 799 -22.22 1.44 31.94
C ASP A 799 -22.55 2.43 33.05
N ASN A 800 -23.83 2.57 33.34
CA ASN A 800 -24.35 3.41 34.41
C ASN A 800 -25.27 2.60 35.28
N THR A 801 -24.99 2.59 36.58
CA THR A 801 -25.75 1.81 37.54
C THR A 801 -26.11 2.64 38.78
N VAL A 802 -27.14 2.21 39.47
CA VAL A 802 -27.51 2.77 40.77
C VAL A 802 -27.27 1.72 41.86
N GLY A 803 -26.97 2.20 43.05
CA GLY A 803 -26.86 1.35 44.21
C GLY A 803 -27.20 2.10 45.47
N GLY A 804 -27.57 1.35 46.48
CA GLY A 804 -27.91 1.95 47.76
C GLY A 804 -27.62 1.00 48.92
N GLY A 805 -27.54 1.54 50.11
CA GLY A 805 -27.29 0.74 51.27
C GLY A 805 -27.42 1.49 52.56
N ALA A 806 -27.23 0.79 53.63
CA ALA A 806 -27.36 1.28 54.99
C ALA A 806 -26.18 0.80 55.84
N SER A 807 -25.86 1.58 56.85
CA SER A 807 -24.89 1.17 57.89
C SER A 807 -25.44 1.55 59.28
N VAL A 808 -25.22 0.71 60.22
CA VAL A 808 -25.52 0.94 61.67
C VAL A 808 -24.26 0.67 62.45
N GLU A 809 -23.84 1.62 63.29
CA GLU A 809 -22.76 1.49 64.27
C GLU A 809 -23.32 1.71 65.68
N ILE A 810 -22.97 0.82 66.56
CA ILE A 810 -23.31 0.91 67.99
C ILE A 810 -22.03 0.84 68.79
N GLY A 811 -21.82 1.78 69.71
CA GLY A 811 -20.62 1.74 70.52
C GLY A 811 -20.80 2.46 71.86
N LYS A 812 -19.74 2.41 72.63
CA LYS A 812 -19.71 3.07 73.95
C LYS A 812 -18.38 3.84 74.13
N HIS A 813 -18.44 5.11 74.35
CA HIS A 813 -17.31 5.90 74.72
C HIS A 813 -17.09 5.79 76.26
N ILE A 814 -15.98 5.24 76.70
CA ILE A 814 -15.60 5.06 78.07
C ILE A 814 -14.45 6.01 78.37
N ALA A 815 -14.71 7.06 79.11
CA ALA A 815 -13.67 8.02 79.57
C ALA A 815 -12.92 7.46 80.77
N LEU A 816 -11.56 7.52 80.73
CA LEU A 816 -10.63 7.09 81.75
C LEU A 816 -9.68 8.24 81.99
N GLU A 817 -10.11 9.23 82.80
CA GLU A 817 -9.41 10.50 83.03
C GLU A 817 -9.04 11.22 81.69
N THR A 818 -7.75 11.22 81.34
CA THR A 818 -7.25 11.78 80.08
C THR A 818 -7.28 10.84 78.88
N TRP A 819 -7.51 9.57 79.15
CA TRP A 819 -7.61 8.50 78.14
C TRP A 819 -9.07 8.17 77.87
N PHE A 820 -9.32 7.53 76.72
CA PHE A 820 -10.62 6.95 76.42
C PHE A 820 -10.49 5.62 75.67
N VAL A 821 -11.47 4.76 75.84
CA VAL A 821 -11.60 3.50 75.09
C VAL A 821 -13.01 3.49 74.51
N GLU A 822 -13.12 3.10 73.24
CA GLU A 822 -14.38 3.07 72.51
C GLU A 822 -14.57 1.76 71.75
N PRO A 823 -15.17 0.73 72.41
CA PRO A 823 -15.58 -0.46 71.70
C PRO A 823 -16.81 -0.14 70.81
N TYR A 824 -16.82 -0.72 69.65
CA TYR A 824 -17.93 -0.59 68.71
C TYR A 824 -18.20 -1.85 67.93
N LEU A 825 -19.42 -1.94 67.39
CA LEU A 825 -19.91 -2.93 66.45
C LEU A 825 -20.58 -2.15 65.29
N GLN A 826 -20.20 -2.49 64.03
CA GLN A 826 -20.81 -1.90 62.82
C GLN A 826 -21.28 -3.00 61.88
N ALA A 827 -22.48 -2.81 61.34
CA ALA A 827 -23.00 -3.61 60.23
C ALA A 827 -23.29 -2.69 59.07
N SER A 828 -22.84 -3.05 57.91
CA SER A 828 -23.11 -2.32 56.64
C SER A 828 -23.63 -3.27 55.58
N TRP A 829 -24.64 -2.78 54.83
CA TRP A 829 -25.26 -3.52 53.77
C TRP A 829 -25.33 -2.60 52.55
N PHE A 830 -24.99 -3.17 51.35
CA PHE A 830 -25.07 -2.53 50.05
C PHE A 830 -25.70 -3.46 49.02
N ILE A 831 -26.50 -2.88 48.12
CA ILE A 831 -26.99 -3.53 46.92
C ILE A 831 -26.87 -2.56 45.73
N GLY A 832 -26.20 -2.99 44.66
CA GLY A 832 -26.15 -2.32 43.36
C GLY A 832 -27.16 -2.93 42.41
N ASP A 833 -27.42 -2.26 41.32
CA ASP A 833 -28.26 -2.79 40.25
C ASP A 833 -27.52 -3.89 39.45
N GLN A 834 -28.27 -4.71 38.72
CA GLN A 834 -27.70 -5.64 37.75
C GLN A 834 -27.15 -4.84 36.57
N THR A 835 -26.01 -5.27 36.04
CA THR A 835 -25.40 -4.65 34.85
C THR A 835 -25.56 -5.56 33.63
N HIS A 836 -25.87 -4.96 32.49
CA HIS A 836 -25.88 -5.64 31.20
C HIS A 836 -25.39 -4.69 30.15
N TYR A 837 -24.21 -4.99 29.58
CA TYR A 837 -23.58 -4.19 28.55
C TYR A 837 -22.79 -5.07 27.58
N GLU A 838 -22.42 -4.49 26.44
CA GLU A 838 -21.55 -5.13 25.46
C GLU A 838 -20.28 -4.30 25.29
N LEU A 839 -19.14 -4.97 25.12
CA LEU A 839 -17.91 -4.36 24.68
C LEU A 839 -17.98 -4.11 23.16
N ASP A 840 -17.21 -3.13 22.66
CA ASP A 840 -17.14 -2.87 21.21
C ASP A 840 -16.65 -4.10 20.42
N SER A 841 -15.94 -5.05 21.05
CA SER A 841 -15.57 -6.36 20.51
C SER A 841 -16.74 -7.33 20.36
N GLY A 842 -17.94 -6.97 20.85
CA GLY A 842 -19.12 -7.82 20.81
C GLY A 842 -19.26 -8.78 22.00
N MET A 843 -18.41 -8.71 23.03
CA MET A 843 -18.56 -9.50 24.26
C MET A 843 -19.77 -8.99 25.05
N SER A 844 -20.75 -9.86 25.26
CA SER A 844 -21.89 -9.59 26.14
C SER A 844 -21.55 -9.91 27.59
N VAL A 845 -21.81 -8.97 28.49
CA VAL A 845 -21.52 -9.04 29.92
C VAL A 845 -22.79 -8.82 30.72
N LYS A 846 -23.11 -9.77 31.59
CA LYS A 846 -24.16 -9.64 32.57
C LYS A 846 -23.58 -9.91 33.96
N ALA A 847 -23.52 -8.88 34.81
CA ALA A 847 -23.16 -9.06 36.20
C ALA A 847 -24.42 -9.03 37.08
N ASP A 848 -24.49 -9.95 38.03
CA ASP A 848 -25.55 -9.94 39.03
C ASP A 848 -25.50 -8.68 39.89
N ALA A 849 -26.62 -8.34 40.54
CA ALA A 849 -26.71 -7.23 41.48
C ALA A 849 -25.57 -7.31 42.48
N ALA A 850 -24.69 -6.30 42.47
CA ALA A 850 -23.55 -6.25 43.38
C ALA A 850 -24.05 -6.15 44.83
N ARG A 851 -23.68 -7.12 45.66
CA ARG A 851 -24.14 -7.21 47.07
C ARG A 851 -22.94 -7.23 48.00
N SER A 852 -23.06 -6.53 49.12
CA SER A 852 -22.10 -6.58 50.22
C SER A 852 -22.85 -6.56 51.57
N LEU A 853 -22.43 -7.40 52.47
CA LEU A 853 -22.88 -7.36 53.86
C LEU A 853 -21.66 -7.55 54.75
N LYS A 854 -21.23 -6.46 55.39
CA LYS A 854 -20.05 -6.43 56.24
C LYS A 854 -20.43 -6.25 57.69
N GLY A 855 -19.80 -7.02 58.55
CA GLY A 855 -19.77 -6.83 59.99
C GLY A 855 -18.36 -6.41 60.46
N GLU A 856 -18.27 -5.39 61.25
CA GLU A 856 -17.00 -4.91 61.81
C GLU A 856 -17.11 -4.78 63.32
N THR A 857 -16.16 -5.34 64.06
CA THR A 857 -16.03 -5.10 65.48
C THR A 857 -14.67 -4.54 65.74
N GLY A 858 -14.60 -3.49 66.56
CA GLY A 858 -13.35 -2.80 66.82
C GLY A 858 -13.24 -2.05 68.12
N LEU A 859 -12.07 -1.60 68.37
CA LEU A 859 -11.70 -0.87 69.59
C LEU A 859 -10.91 0.37 69.19
N THR A 860 -11.37 1.56 69.60
CA THR A 860 -10.60 2.79 69.47
C THR A 860 -10.04 3.14 70.85
N PHE A 861 -8.75 3.44 70.93
CA PHE A 861 -8.06 3.86 72.14
C PHE A 861 -7.34 5.18 71.85
N GLY A 862 -7.56 6.19 72.71
CA GLY A 862 -6.97 7.51 72.49
C GLY A 862 -6.78 8.31 73.79
N LYS A 863 -6.23 9.51 73.64
CA LYS A 863 -5.89 10.40 74.75
C LYS A 863 -6.41 11.84 74.42
N ASN A 864 -6.99 12.47 75.41
CA ASN A 864 -7.36 13.87 75.39
C ASN A 864 -6.15 14.73 75.80
N VAL A 865 -5.67 15.61 74.93
CA VAL A 865 -4.54 16.51 75.20
C VAL A 865 -5.06 17.95 74.98
N THR A 866 -5.12 18.74 76.02
CA THR A 866 -5.46 20.16 75.93
C THR A 866 -4.16 20.97 75.86
N LEU A 867 -4.04 21.73 74.77
CA LEU A 867 -2.91 22.65 74.56
C LEU A 867 -3.08 23.96 75.37
N VAL A 868 -2.03 24.74 75.45
CA VAL A 868 -1.98 25.97 76.26
C VAL A 868 -2.96 27.03 75.72
N ASP A 869 -3.24 27.03 74.43
CA ASP A 869 -4.20 27.89 73.72
C ASP A 869 -5.66 27.46 73.85
N GLY A 870 -5.93 26.37 74.59
CA GLY A 870 -7.27 25.79 74.72
C GLY A 870 -7.69 24.81 73.63
N THR A 871 -6.85 24.58 72.61
CA THR A 871 -7.07 23.56 71.57
C THR A 871 -7.07 22.17 72.18
N LEU A 872 -8.11 21.39 71.93
CA LEU A 872 -8.18 20.02 72.36
C LEU A 872 -7.80 19.08 71.21
N LEU A 873 -6.78 18.27 71.44
CA LEU A 873 -6.34 17.25 70.51
C LEU A 873 -6.69 15.85 71.07
N GLN A 874 -7.15 14.98 70.18
CA GLN A 874 -7.44 13.57 70.52
C GLN A 874 -6.70 12.64 69.51
N PRO A 875 -5.43 12.37 69.72
CA PRO A 875 -4.77 11.26 69.00
C PRO A 875 -5.39 9.94 69.45
N TYR A 876 -5.58 9.05 68.48
CA TYR A 876 -6.13 7.72 68.75
C TYR A 876 -5.54 6.65 67.82
N ALA A 877 -5.59 5.41 68.24
CA ALA A 877 -5.34 4.22 67.48
C ALA A 877 -6.62 3.38 67.43
N ARG A 878 -6.84 2.75 66.31
CA ARG A 878 -7.98 1.86 66.08
C ARG A 878 -7.51 0.50 65.64
N VAL A 879 -8.12 -0.56 66.18
CA VAL A 879 -7.96 -1.94 65.70
C VAL A 879 -9.32 -2.54 65.54
N ALA A 880 -9.55 -3.17 64.39
CA ALA A 880 -10.84 -3.82 64.11
C ALA A 880 -10.64 -5.10 63.31
N VAL A 881 -11.63 -5.98 63.43
CA VAL A 881 -11.80 -7.16 62.61
C VAL A 881 -13.11 -6.97 61.82
N ARG A 882 -13.00 -7.15 60.53
CA ARG A 882 -14.11 -6.99 59.58
C ARG A 882 -14.33 -8.30 58.84
N HIS A 883 -15.59 -8.67 58.56
CA HIS A 883 -15.94 -9.82 57.78
C HIS A 883 -16.98 -9.46 56.71
N GLU A 884 -16.67 -9.81 55.42
CA GLU A 884 -17.60 -9.73 54.32
C GLU A 884 -18.30 -11.09 54.17
N PHE A 885 -19.64 -11.12 54.27
CA PHE A 885 -20.47 -12.32 54.25
C PHE A 885 -20.95 -12.73 52.87
N MET A 886 -20.98 -11.80 51.88
CA MET A 886 -21.53 -12.05 50.56
C MET A 886 -20.48 -12.72 49.64
N LYS A 887 -20.91 -13.84 48.99
CA LYS A 887 -20.08 -14.69 48.14
C LYS A 887 -20.51 -14.73 46.67
N ASN A 888 -21.64 -14.10 46.35
CA ASN A 888 -22.37 -14.37 45.12
C ASN A 888 -22.51 -13.07 44.28
N ASN A 889 -21.42 -12.56 43.76
CA ASN A 889 -21.40 -11.53 42.74
C ASN A 889 -20.91 -12.17 41.43
N ASP A 890 -21.83 -12.92 40.76
CA ASP A 890 -21.48 -13.71 39.59
C ASP A 890 -21.46 -12.78 38.33
N VAL A 891 -20.53 -13.05 37.44
CA VAL A 891 -20.42 -12.44 36.13
C VAL A 891 -20.64 -13.50 35.06
N VAL A 892 -21.58 -13.27 34.16
CA VAL A 892 -21.87 -14.14 33.02
C VAL A 892 -21.39 -13.45 31.75
N ILE A 893 -20.49 -14.09 31.03
CA ILE A 893 -19.94 -13.65 29.75
C ILE A 893 -20.60 -14.45 28.63
N ASN A 894 -21.04 -13.77 27.56
CA ASN A 894 -21.65 -14.36 26.37
C ASN A 894 -22.78 -15.37 26.69
N HIS A 895 -23.59 -15.09 27.69
CA HIS A 895 -24.77 -15.85 28.14
C HIS A 895 -24.47 -17.24 28.72
N THR A 896 -23.27 -17.77 28.59
CA THR A 896 -22.92 -19.16 28.92
C THR A 896 -21.85 -19.32 29.97
N GLU A 897 -20.82 -18.47 29.95
CA GLU A 897 -19.67 -18.62 30.83
C GLU A 897 -19.87 -17.84 32.13
N LYS A 898 -19.98 -18.56 33.23
CA LYS A 898 -20.27 -18.01 34.55
C LYS A 898 -19.03 -18.01 35.42
N PHE A 899 -18.66 -16.85 35.94
CA PHE A 899 -17.51 -16.65 36.82
C PHE A 899 -17.96 -16.12 38.16
N LYS A 900 -17.48 -16.77 39.23
CA LYS A 900 -17.71 -16.28 40.59
C LYS A 900 -16.74 -15.16 40.92
N ASN A 901 -17.29 -14.07 41.40
CA ASN A 901 -16.53 -12.90 41.82
C ASN A 901 -16.64 -12.73 43.34
N ASP A 902 -15.90 -13.56 44.09
CA ASP A 902 -15.99 -13.69 45.54
C ASP A 902 -14.99 -12.76 46.23
N LEU A 903 -15.50 -11.77 46.97
CA LEU A 903 -14.73 -10.87 47.82
C LEU A 903 -14.92 -11.19 49.34
N SER A 904 -15.62 -12.27 49.66
CA SER A 904 -15.87 -12.65 51.06
C SER A 904 -14.61 -12.98 51.81
N GLY A 905 -14.69 -12.85 53.13
CA GLY A 905 -13.59 -13.19 53.98
C GLY A 905 -13.37 -12.21 55.15
N THR A 906 -12.45 -12.58 55.98
CA THR A 906 -12.11 -11.80 57.20
C THR A 906 -10.86 -10.93 56.95
N SER A 907 -10.89 -9.69 57.40
CA SER A 907 -9.76 -8.73 57.34
C SER A 907 -9.48 -8.12 58.72
N GLY A 908 -8.22 -7.80 58.96
CA GLY A 908 -7.77 -6.99 60.11
C GLY A 908 -7.53 -5.57 59.63
N LYS A 909 -8.03 -4.59 60.40
CA LYS A 909 -7.92 -3.17 60.08
C LYS A 909 -7.21 -2.45 61.24
N TYR A 910 -6.26 -1.61 60.90
CA TYR A 910 -5.42 -0.84 61.84
C TYR A 910 -5.41 0.61 61.40
N GLY A 911 -5.76 1.54 62.30
CA GLY A 911 -5.84 2.95 62.03
C GLY A 911 -5.14 3.80 63.07
N LEU A 912 -4.59 4.91 62.60
CA LEU A 912 -4.11 5.99 63.44
C LEU A 912 -4.80 7.28 63.00
N GLY A 913 -5.30 8.01 64.01
CA GLY A 913 -6.00 9.25 63.70
C GLY A 913 -5.83 10.31 64.80
N MET A 914 -6.32 11.45 64.49
CA MET A 914 -6.36 12.59 65.38
C MET A 914 -7.61 13.43 65.12
N THR A 915 -8.27 13.82 66.16
CA THR A 915 -9.29 14.86 66.10
C THR A 915 -8.81 16.11 66.85
N ALA A 916 -9.05 17.28 66.32
CA ALA A 916 -8.69 18.57 66.88
C ALA A 916 -9.92 19.47 67.03
N LYS A 917 -10.30 19.86 68.24
CA LYS A 917 -11.21 20.99 68.44
C LYS A 917 -10.35 22.26 68.51
N LEU A 918 -10.32 23.01 67.39
CA LEU A 918 -9.50 24.22 67.23
C LEU A 918 -10.05 25.41 68.06
N ASN A 919 -11.36 25.50 68.06
CA ASN A 919 -12.13 26.50 68.88
C ASN A 919 -13.59 26.02 69.00
N ASP A 920 -14.47 26.85 69.51
CA ASP A 920 -15.89 26.47 69.70
C ASP A 920 -16.69 26.25 68.41
N ARG A 921 -16.18 26.75 67.30
CA ARG A 921 -16.83 26.62 66.00
C ARG A 921 -16.12 25.64 65.03
N TRP A 922 -14.81 25.51 65.13
CA TRP A 922 -14.05 24.76 64.20
C TRP A 922 -13.42 23.48 64.78
N SER A 923 -13.63 22.38 64.12
CA SER A 923 -12.91 21.17 64.39
C SER A 923 -12.37 20.53 63.11
N ALA A 924 -11.29 19.80 63.21
CA ALA A 924 -10.66 19.06 62.13
C ALA A 924 -10.33 17.62 62.57
N TRP A 925 -10.34 16.70 61.67
CA TRP A 925 -9.89 15.32 61.97
C TRP A 925 -9.22 14.69 60.78
N GLY A 926 -8.38 13.67 61.07
CA GLY A 926 -7.77 12.86 60.02
C GLY A 926 -7.50 11.47 60.55
N GLU A 927 -7.58 10.50 59.70
CA GLU A 927 -7.25 9.11 59.98
C GLU A 927 -6.54 8.48 58.78
N VAL A 928 -5.51 7.71 59.03
CA VAL A 928 -4.87 6.81 58.07
C VAL A 928 -5.00 5.40 58.61
N SER A 929 -5.45 4.48 57.75
CA SER A 929 -5.61 3.09 58.12
C SER A 929 -5.05 2.13 57.07
N TYR A 930 -4.65 0.95 57.52
CA TYR A 930 -4.25 -0.22 56.73
C TYR A 930 -5.22 -1.34 57.00
N GLU A 931 -5.61 -2.07 55.99
CA GLU A 931 -6.45 -3.24 56.08
C GLU A 931 -5.84 -4.42 55.30
N LYS A 932 -5.81 -5.62 55.88
CA LYS A 932 -5.32 -6.83 55.23
C LYS A 932 -6.35 -7.94 55.42
N GLY A 933 -6.90 -8.41 54.30
CA GLY A 933 -7.84 -9.50 54.23
C GLY A 933 -7.39 -10.62 53.31
N GLN A 934 -8.31 -11.53 53.03
CA GLN A 934 -8.09 -12.73 52.26
C GLN A 934 -8.03 -12.39 50.77
N HIS A 935 -8.95 -11.55 50.28
CA HIS A 935 -9.07 -11.14 48.89
C HIS A 935 -8.78 -9.64 48.65
N ILE A 936 -8.87 -8.85 49.70
CA ILE A 936 -8.67 -7.39 49.66
C ILE A 936 -7.57 -6.98 50.59
N GLU A 937 -6.64 -6.22 50.12
CA GLU A 937 -5.69 -5.44 50.90
C GLU A 937 -5.90 -3.96 50.61
N THR A 938 -5.98 -3.14 51.70
CA THR A 938 -5.98 -1.67 51.59
C THR A 938 -4.70 -1.14 52.15
N PRO A 939 -3.61 -0.99 51.36
CA PRO A 939 -2.28 -0.56 51.84
C PRO A 939 -2.33 0.79 52.56
N TYR A 940 -3.24 1.63 52.17
CA TYR A 940 -3.62 2.84 52.89
C TYR A 940 -5.06 3.24 52.55
N SER A 941 -5.75 3.76 53.56
CA SER A 941 -6.97 4.52 53.43
C SER A 941 -6.85 5.75 54.30
N GLY A 942 -6.81 6.93 53.69
CA GLY A 942 -6.66 8.22 54.36
C GLY A 942 -7.90 9.06 54.23
N GLN A 943 -8.23 9.77 55.29
CA GLN A 943 -9.30 10.77 55.26
C GLN A 943 -8.92 11.98 56.10
N LEU A 944 -9.32 13.13 55.62
CA LEU A 944 -9.12 14.42 56.30
C LEU A 944 -10.40 15.21 56.20
N GLY A 945 -10.90 15.71 57.34
CA GLY A 945 -12.13 16.45 57.39
C GLY A 945 -12.05 17.72 58.24
N ILE A 946 -12.96 18.60 58.00
CA ILE A 946 -13.17 19.85 58.73
C ILE A 946 -14.67 20.07 58.96
N ARG A 947 -15.01 20.58 60.12
CA ARG A 947 -16.39 20.94 60.50
C ARG A 947 -16.43 22.35 61.02
N TYR A 948 -17.47 23.06 60.62
CA TYR A 948 -17.88 24.34 61.16
C TYR A 948 -19.23 24.19 61.82
N SER A 949 -19.31 24.61 63.12
CA SER A 949 -20.53 24.56 63.91
C SER A 949 -21.03 25.98 64.14
N PHE A 950 -22.33 26.21 63.98
CA PHE A 950 -22.97 27.53 64.09
C PHE A 950 -24.23 27.48 64.90
#